data_7baef6c4a3c15096ba2b2c44fa71de98
#
_entry.id   7baef6c4a3c15096ba2b2c44fa71de98
#
_cell.length_a   1.000
_cell.length_b   1.000
_cell.length_c   1.000
_cell.angle_alpha   90.00
_cell.angle_beta   90.00
_cell.angle_gamma   90.00
#
_symmetry.space_group_name_H-M   'P 1'
#
loop_
_entity.id
_entity.type
_entity.pdbx_description
1 polymer ?
#
loop_
_entity_poly.entity_id
_entity_poly.type
_entity_poly.pdbx_seq_one_letter_code
_entity_poly.pdbx_strand_id
1 'polypeptide(L)'
;MKKTLGLDLGTNSLGWAILDDLTGDILDKGVVVFPEGIDATNDTLETPAAIRRAKRMGRRMKFRRKMRKWVVLQLLIENGMCPMTEEERLAWKNEGKYPVANKAFIDWLKATDSHNPYCDRAAAATGKVDPLVLGRALYHIAQRRGFKSSRKEEVAEDSTTAKESGVVKGDIKKLTEEIVAAGCKTLGQYFHQCLERNRNQVEKTRIRTRHTGRVEHYMSEFTVIMEMQGVGKDLRKKLYDALFLQRPLRSQKHLVGNCPLEPKSPRVQIGHPAYEEFRMLSFVNNLSFVKKSTGEKVPLSPSDRSLVASAFLKASPTMKFKEVSKLFKTKFKNEDLAFYHYREEETVACCSTRHRIASAFSSVAYDEQKVFDALMFFDNADLLAQWFKKHYPELTNEQISKACAIHPKEGNAQYSLKAINKMLPFLRKGFDLFVSRFLAKLPEIIPDFAAHEDEITLHLQELIVKQHCLRDEASSRRVQAGAKVPRLLDLWRDYFLTEWGVDDDAWNRLYLRGDSVYSVDPQRPTRLPAVELGMIRNPLVQRSMTTLRRLVNYLRDHDKIDGETTIRIELARGVNDYATRQAIKRYQEGREKQRSDAAQEILKIGVAVTEDAIDRYLLWEEQGHQCLYTGESIGLGELFKGERFDIEHTIPRSKSGDDSLANKTICELTYNRQIKKGNVPKSCPNYDEIYIRLAPWRTKVDDLDKTYRQQKNRAKIAVDPGVKAQARIKAIQTRLELNYWRDKLYRFEVDAGNLEDPENGLSGFKKRQLVDSGIMSSHAVEFLRSVYEHVYAVNGSATAFARKAWGIQSDDVKDRSEHTHHAKDAMVIAALTPARFTAICTALKDDGGMSFRRPCDVCPEPYPHFAEKVWMATEEMALRA
;
A
#
# COMPACT_ATOMS: atom_id res chain seq x y z
N MET A 1 10.70 -38.64 19.65
CA MET A 1 10.53 -38.52 18.18
C MET A 1 10.55 -37.05 17.87
N LYS A 2 11.57 -36.56 17.16
CA LYS A 2 11.70 -35.13 16.89
C LYS A 2 10.85 -34.81 15.64
N LYS A 3 9.82 -34.00 15.82
CA LYS A 3 8.82 -33.69 14.78
C LYS A 3 9.06 -32.31 14.18
N THR A 4 8.81 -32.17 12.87
CA THR A 4 8.76 -30.87 12.20
C THR A 4 7.40 -30.66 11.56
N LEU A 5 6.77 -29.52 11.87
CA LEU A 5 5.55 -29.03 11.23
C LEU A 5 5.92 -28.04 10.11
N GLY A 6 5.61 -28.40 8.87
CA GLY A 6 5.70 -27.48 7.71
C GLY A 6 4.36 -26.80 7.45
N LEU A 7 4.41 -25.49 7.16
CA LEU A 7 3.23 -24.67 6.92
C LEU A 7 3.39 -23.86 5.64
N ASP A 8 2.47 -24.00 4.68
CA ASP A 8 2.32 -23.15 3.50
C ASP A 8 1.12 -22.23 3.66
N LEU A 9 1.38 -20.96 4.02
CA LEU A 9 0.36 -19.98 4.34
C LEU A 9 -0.06 -19.18 3.09
N GLY A 10 -1.14 -19.61 2.44
CA GLY A 10 -1.75 -18.95 1.30
C GLY A 10 -2.82 -17.91 1.67
N THR A 11 -3.38 -17.27 0.64
CA THR A 11 -4.43 -16.23 0.75
C THR A 11 -5.84 -16.81 0.94
N ASN A 12 -6.04 -18.05 0.56
CA ASN A 12 -7.31 -18.79 0.64
C ASN A 12 -7.13 -20.24 1.12
N SER A 13 -5.90 -20.61 1.48
CA SER A 13 -5.57 -21.96 1.89
C SER A 13 -4.38 -21.96 2.85
N LEU A 14 -4.30 -22.95 3.70
CA LEU A 14 -3.19 -23.25 4.59
C LEU A 14 -2.87 -24.74 4.44
N GLY A 15 -1.76 -25.03 3.74
CA GLY A 15 -1.20 -26.38 3.67
C GLY A 15 -0.35 -26.67 4.90
N TRP A 16 -0.41 -27.90 5.39
CA TRP A 16 0.38 -28.33 6.53
C TRP A 16 0.81 -29.79 6.41
N ALA A 17 1.97 -30.12 6.97
CA ALA A 17 2.47 -31.48 7.05
C ALA A 17 3.36 -31.65 8.27
N ILE A 18 3.31 -32.81 8.91
CA ILE A 18 4.16 -33.21 10.02
C ILE A 18 5.09 -34.31 9.58
N LEU A 19 6.41 -34.06 9.73
CA LEU A 19 7.46 -35.01 9.37
C LEU A 19 8.18 -35.50 10.65
N ASP A 20 8.62 -36.75 10.61
CA ASP A 20 9.67 -37.23 11.53
C ASP A 20 11.04 -36.77 11.00
N ASP A 21 11.79 -36.04 11.83
CA ASP A 21 13.09 -35.45 11.45
C ASP A 21 14.19 -36.53 11.23
N LEU A 22 13.99 -37.75 11.72
CA LEU A 22 14.98 -38.83 11.58
C LEU A 22 14.78 -39.63 10.30
N THR A 23 13.54 -40.03 10.01
CA THR A 23 13.20 -40.95 8.91
C THR A 23 12.67 -40.22 7.68
N GLY A 24 12.22 -39.00 7.83
CA GLY A 24 11.53 -38.23 6.78
C GLY A 24 10.13 -38.76 6.47
N ASP A 25 9.56 -39.61 7.36
CA ASP A 25 8.21 -40.12 7.19
C ASP A 25 7.18 -39.03 7.41
N ILE A 26 6.15 -38.98 6.56
CA ILE A 26 5.05 -38.06 6.65
C ILE A 26 4.02 -38.62 7.63
N LEU A 27 4.05 -38.10 8.86
CA LEU A 27 3.20 -38.56 9.95
C LEU A 27 1.75 -38.13 9.79
N ASP A 28 1.54 -36.91 9.32
CA ASP A 28 0.21 -36.35 9.06
C ASP A 28 0.28 -35.18 8.10
N LYS A 29 -0.81 -34.90 7.39
CA LYS A 29 -0.85 -33.85 6.36
C LYS A 29 -2.25 -33.36 6.08
N GLY A 30 -2.38 -32.16 5.50
CA GLY A 30 -3.69 -31.67 5.08
C GLY A 30 -3.65 -30.25 4.52
N VAL A 31 -4.81 -29.82 4.08
CA VAL A 31 -5.05 -28.45 3.59
C VAL A 31 -6.33 -27.91 4.22
N VAL A 32 -6.24 -26.72 4.80
CA VAL A 32 -7.41 -25.98 5.27
C VAL A 32 -7.74 -24.90 4.24
N VAL A 33 -8.88 -25.03 3.58
CA VAL A 33 -9.36 -24.05 2.59
C VAL A 33 -10.33 -23.08 3.26
N PHE A 34 -10.21 -21.80 2.95
CA PHE A 34 -11.10 -20.76 3.45
C PHE A 34 -11.46 -19.77 2.35
N PRO A 35 -12.68 -19.15 2.40
CA PRO A 35 -13.12 -18.25 1.35
C PRO A 35 -12.17 -17.09 1.13
N GLU A 36 -11.93 -16.77 -0.13
CA GLU A 36 -11.23 -15.53 -0.50
C GLU A 36 -11.97 -14.32 0.07
N GLY A 37 -11.25 -13.28 0.45
CA GLY A 37 -11.84 -12.05 0.98
C GLY A 37 -12.57 -11.19 -0.06
N ILE A 38 -12.80 -11.72 -1.25
CA ILE A 38 -13.39 -11.04 -2.40
C ILE A 38 -14.62 -11.83 -2.87
N ASP A 39 -15.69 -11.14 -3.21
CA ASP A 39 -16.88 -11.75 -3.79
C ASP A 39 -16.66 -11.95 -5.30
N ALA A 40 -16.28 -13.17 -5.67
CA ALA A 40 -16.03 -13.54 -7.06
C ALA A 40 -17.31 -13.82 -7.86
N THR A 41 -18.47 -13.94 -7.20
CA THR A 41 -19.73 -14.34 -7.87
C THR A 41 -20.34 -13.25 -8.74
N ASN A 42 -19.95 -11.99 -8.56
CA ASN A 42 -20.53 -10.83 -9.25
C ASN A 42 -19.55 -10.05 -10.14
N ASP A 43 -18.43 -10.63 -10.56
CA ASP A 43 -17.37 -9.93 -11.32
C ASP A 43 -16.88 -8.62 -10.68
N THR A 44 -17.26 -8.36 -9.43
CA THR A 44 -16.89 -7.17 -8.67
C THR A 44 -15.65 -7.46 -7.83
N LEU A 45 -14.63 -6.63 -8.03
CA LEU A 45 -13.37 -6.70 -7.27
C LEU A 45 -13.53 -6.12 -5.85
N GLU A 46 -14.75 -6.03 -5.34
CA GLU A 46 -15.04 -5.44 -4.04
C GLU A 46 -15.11 -6.51 -2.96
N THR A 47 -14.53 -6.19 -1.81
CA THR A 47 -14.69 -7.06 -0.63
C THR A 47 -16.15 -7.04 -0.16
N PRO A 48 -16.70 -8.15 0.38
CA PRO A 48 -18.06 -8.17 0.96
C PRO A 48 -18.28 -7.07 2.01
N ALA A 49 -17.20 -6.66 2.70
CA ALA A 49 -17.23 -5.55 3.64
C ALA A 49 -17.44 -4.19 2.94
N ALA A 50 -16.82 -3.97 1.76
CA ALA A 50 -17.01 -2.76 0.97
C ALA A 50 -18.45 -2.68 0.43
N ILE A 51 -18.96 -3.78 -0.11
CA ILE A 51 -20.34 -3.87 -0.60
C ILE A 51 -21.36 -3.58 0.53
N ARG A 52 -21.19 -4.21 1.70
CA ARG A 52 -22.03 -3.94 2.88
C ARG A 52 -21.93 -2.49 3.34
N ARG A 53 -20.72 -1.89 3.27
CA ARG A 53 -20.48 -0.48 3.61
C ARG A 53 -21.22 0.44 2.64
N ALA A 54 -21.10 0.22 1.33
CA ALA A 54 -21.78 1.01 0.30
C ALA A 54 -23.31 0.95 0.47
N LYS A 55 -23.88 -0.26 0.63
CA LYS A 55 -25.32 -0.45 0.89
C LYS A 55 -25.77 0.25 2.18
N ARG A 56 -24.98 0.18 3.25
CA ARG A 56 -25.26 0.86 4.53
C ARG A 56 -25.18 2.38 4.39
N MET A 57 -24.20 2.90 3.66
CA MET A 57 -24.10 4.34 3.37
C MET A 57 -25.28 4.83 2.55
N GLY A 58 -25.69 4.08 1.52
CA GLY A 58 -26.89 4.39 0.73
C GLY A 58 -28.16 4.44 1.57
N ARG A 59 -28.37 3.44 2.45
CA ARG A 59 -29.52 3.46 3.40
C ARG A 59 -29.47 4.65 4.35
N ARG A 60 -28.30 4.97 4.91
CA ARG A 60 -28.14 6.16 5.79
C ARG A 60 -28.42 7.47 5.04
N MET A 61 -27.96 7.60 3.81
CA MET A 61 -28.21 8.79 3.00
C MET A 61 -29.72 8.95 2.71
N LYS A 62 -30.40 7.89 2.30
CA LYS A 62 -31.85 7.87 2.08
C LYS A 62 -32.63 8.21 3.37
N PHE A 63 -32.26 7.59 4.49
CA PHE A 63 -32.87 7.85 5.79
C PHE A 63 -32.70 9.33 6.22
N ARG A 64 -31.49 9.86 6.14
CA ARG A 64 -31.22 11.28 6.50
C ARG A 64 -31.96 12.25 5.59
N ARG A 65 -32.07 11.93 4.29
CA ARG A 65 -32.87 12.72 3.34
C ARG A 65 -34.34 12.69 3.69
N LYS A 66 -34.88 11.52 4.02
CA LYS A 66 -36.27 11.33 4.47
C LYS A 66 -36.54 12.13 5.75
N MET A 67 -35.68 11.97 6.77
CA MET A 67 -35.81 12.69 8.05
C MET A 67 -35.81 14.21 7.87
N ARG A 68 -34.89 14.76 7.09
CA ARG A 68 -34.87 16.19 6.81
C ARG A 68 -36.18 16.69 6.21
N LYS A 69 -36.70 15.98 5.22
CA LYS A 69 -37.98 16.35 4.60
C LYS A 69 -39.12 16.34 5.61
N TRP A 70 -39.15 15.38 6.54
CA TRP A 70 -40.16 15.32 7.59
C TRP A 70 -40.09 16.51 8.57
N VAL A 71 -38.86 16.88 9.00
CA VAL A 71 -38.67 18.03 9.89
C VAL A 71 -39.05 19.33 9.20
N VAL A 72 -38.67 19.49 7.93
CA VAL A 72 -39.06 20.68 7.14
C VAL A 72 -40.57 20.72 6.96
N LEU A 73 -41.23 19.64 6.56
CA LEU A 73 -42.69 19.60 6.44
C LEU A 73 -43.41 19.97 7.74
N GLN A 74 -42.90 19.46 8.86
CA GLN A 74 -43.46 19.82 10.19
C GLN A 74 -43.41 21.34 10.44
N LEU A 75 -42.25 21.95 10.22
CA LEU A 75 -42.10 23.42 10.40
C LEU A 75 -42.98 24.19 9.41
N LEU A 76 -43.14 23.71 8.17
CA LEU A 76 -44.02 24.36 7.20
C LEU A 76 -45.50 24.29 7.58
N ILE A 77 -45.95 23.14 8.12
CA ILE A 77 -47.33 22.95 8.61
C ILE A 77 -47.59 23.85 9.82
N GLU A 78 -46.70 23.84 10.78
CA GLU A 78 -46.80 24.66 12.01
C GLU A 78 -46.90 26.18 11.72
N ASN A 79 -46.43 26.62 10.56
CA ASN A 79 -46.42 28.03 10.15
C ASN A 79 -47.36 28.34 8.97
N GLY A 80 -48.29 27.46 8.64
CA GLY A 80 -49.25 27.68 7.55
C GLY A 80 -48.66 27.70 6.13
N MET A 81 -47.48 27.16 5.96
CA MET A 81 -46.74 27.17 4.68
C MET A 81 -46.89 25.87 3.88
N CYS A 82 -47.73 24.96 4.35
CA CYS A 82 -48.01 23.69 3.68
C CYS A 82 -49.47 23.28 3.84
N PRO A 83 -50.19 22.89 2.76
CA PRO A 83 -51.60 22.56 2.85
C PRO A 83 -51.81 21.09 3.28
N MET A 84 -51.06 20.63 4.28
CA MET A 84 -51.17 19.32 4.91
C MET A 84 -51.43 19.48 6.39
N THR A 85 -52.18 18.58 6.99
CA THR A 85 -52.32 18.58 8.48
C THR A 85 -51.20 17.74 9.13
N GLU A 86 -51.00 17.98 10.43
CA GLU A 86 -49.98 17.22 11.19
C GLU A 86 -50.38 15.74 11.28
N GLU A 87 -51.69 15.44 11.37
CA GLU A 87 -52.19 14.05 11.39
C GLU A 87 -51.88 13.33 10.08
N GLU A 88 -52.12 13.96 8.93
CA GLU A 88 -51.75 13.41 7.65
C GLU A 88 -50.24 13.17 7.49
N ARG A 89 -49.43 14.14 8.02
CA ARG A 89 -47.98 14.01 8.02
C ARG A 89 -47.52 12.81 8.85
N LEU A 90 -48.11 12.62 10.05
CA LEU A 90 -47.78 11.53 10.97
C LEU A 90 -48.23 10.16 10.39
N ALA A 91 -49.45 10.09 9.81
CA ALA A 91 -49.94 8.89 9.13
C ALA A 91 -49.01 8.50 7.98
N TRP A 92 -48.60 9.46 7.15
CA TRP A 92 -47.62 9.22 6.09
C TRP A 92 -46.22 8.79 6.62
N LYS A 93 -45.73 9.44 7.67
CA LYS A 93 -44.43 9.14 8.24
C LYS A 93 -44.38 7.77 8.89
N ASN A 94 -45.35 7.40 9.69
CA ASN A 94 -45.35 6.23 10.56
C ASN A 94 -45.96 4.99 9.90
N GLU A 95 -47.09 5.19 9.16
CA GLU A 95 -47.89 4.12 8.56
C GLU A 95 -47.68 4.00 7.05
N GLY A 96 -46.95 4.93 6.43
CA GLY A 96 -46.74 4.95 4.99
C GLY A 96 -47.95 5.41 4.18
N LYS A 97 -49.05 5.85 4.81
CA LYS A 97 -50.26 6.33 4.17
C LYS A 97 -50.04 7.69 3.55
N TYR A 98 -49.78 7.72 2.24
CA TYR A 98 -49.66 8.97 1.47
C TYR A 98 -51.01 9.67 1.41
N PRO A 99 -51.10 10.98 1.62
CA PRO A 99 -52.37 11.71 1.71
C PRO A 99 -53.04 11.95 0.33
N VAL A 100 -53.46 10.88 -0.33
CA VAL A 100 -54.08 10.93 -1.69
C VAL A 100 -55.41 11.67 -1.71
N ALA A 101 -56.10 11.75 -0.59
CA ALA A 101 -57.38 12.48 -0.47
C ALA A 101 -57.17 13.99 -0.39
N ASN A 102 -56.00 14.48 0.00
CA ASN A 102 -55.70 15.90 0.12
C ASN A 102 -55.28 16.48 -1.23
N LYS A 103 -56.26 16.86 -2.06
CA LYS A 103 -56.01 17.45 -3.39
C LYS A 103 -55.14 18.72 -3.30
N ALA A 104 -55.37 19.58 -2.33
CA ALA A 104 -54.57 20.81 -2.13
C ALA A 104 -53.09 20.52 -1.96
N PHE A 105 -52.73 19.49 -1.19
CA PHE A 105 -51.35 19.07 -1.03
C PHE A 105 -50.76 18.44 -2.30
N ILE A 106 -51.56 17.65 -3.02
CA ILE A 106 -51.13 17.04 -4.28
C ILE A 106 -50.85 18.11 -5.33
N ASP A 107 -51.78 19.08 -5.48
CA ASP A 107 -51.62 20.20 -6.40
C ASP A 107 -50.45 21.10 -6.00
N TRP A 108 -50.24 21.33 -4.70
CA TRP A 108 -49.06 22.05 -4.18
C TRP A 108 -47.74 21.34 -4.53
N LEU A 109 -47.67 20.02 -4.58
CA LEU A 109 -46.46 19.28 -4.98
C LEU A 109 -46.30 19.15 -6.50
N LYS A 110 -47.40 19.20 -7.27
CA LYS A 110 -47.37 18.98 -8.70
C LYS A 110 -46.66 20.13 -9.40
N ALA A 111 -45.71 19.77 -10.26
CA ALA A 111 -45.07 20.73 -11.14
C ALA A 111 -45.85 20.86 -12.45
N THR A 112 -46.27 22.04 -12.80
CA THR A 112 -46.82 22.42 -14.10
C THR A 112 -45.92 23.46 -14.75
N ASP A 113 -46.18 23.80 -16.01
CA ASP A 113 -45.40 24.83 -16.69
C ASP A 113 -45.54 26.21 -16.03
N SER A 114 -46.70 26.52 -15.47
CA SER A 114 -46.97 27.78 -14.77
C SER A 114 -46.67 27.69 -13.25
N HIS A 115 -46.54 26.50 -12.69
CA HIS A 115 -46.38 26.27 -11.27
C HIS A 115 -45.21 25.29 -11.01
N ASN A 116 -43.98 25.79 -11.16
CA ASN A 116 -42.77 25.00 -11.03
C ASN A 116 -42.00 25.47 -9.78
N PRO A 117 -41.40 24.58 -8.98
CA PRO A 117 -40.62 24.96 -7.80
C PRO A 117 -39.47 25.95 -8.04
N TYR A 118 -38.94 26.07 -9.25
CA TYR A 118 -37.95 27.11 -9.58
C TYR A 118 -38.61 28.48 -9.77
N CYS A 119 -39.84 28.53 -10.28
CA CYS A 119 -40.63 29.76 -10.33
C CYS A 119 -40.89 30.28 -8.93
N ASP A 120 -41.33 29.40 -8.00
CA ASP A 120 -41.59 29.74 -6.61
C ASP A 120 -40.32 30.26 -5.89
N ARG A 121 -39.18 29.61 -6.13
CA ARG A 121 -37.90 30.05 -5.57
C ARG A 121 -37.46 31.41 -6.13
N ALA A 122 -37.66 31.63 -7.42
CA ALA A 122 -37.34 32.91 -8.08
C ALA A 122 -38.25 34.02 -7.56
N ALA A 123 -39.56 33.79 -7.49
CA ALA A 123 -40.51 34.72 -6.96
C ALA A 123 -40.23 35.09 -5.49
N ALA A 124 -39.99 34.09 -4.64
CA ALA A 124 -39.65 34.30 -3.21
C ALA A 124 -38.35 35.03 -2.98
N ALA A 125 -37.41 34.98 -3.91
CA ALA A 125 -36.15 35.76 -3.87
C ALA A 125 -36.30 37.19 -4.43
N THR A 126 -37.38 37.48 -5.17
CA THR A 126 -37.58 38.77 -5.83
C THR A 126 -38.57 39.69 -5.08
N GLY A 127 -39.58 39.12 -4.47
CA GLY A 127 -40.62 39.86 -3.75
C GLY A 127 -41.33 39.00 -2.70
N LYS A 128 -42.25 39.65 -1.93
CA LYS A 128 -43.10 38.91 -1.00
C LYS A 128 -44.07 37.98 -1.75
N VAL A 129 -44.20 36.76 -1.25
CA VAL A 129 -45.07 35.74 -1.84
C VAL A 129 -46.04 35.17 -0.79
N ASP A 130 -47.05 34.47 -1.26
CA ASP A 130 -47.96 33.72 -0.40
C ASP A 130 -47.19 32.67 0.42
N PRO A 131 -47.57 32.41 1.69
CA PRO A 131 -46.93 31.43 2.55
C PRO A 131 -46.83 30.01 1.93
N LEU A 132 -47.81 29.57 1.17
CA LEU A 132 -47.76 28.26 0.52
C LEU A 132 -46.72 28.21 -0.62
N VAL A 133 -46.51 29.31 -1.36
CA VAL A 133 -45.47 29.43 -2.37
C VAL A 133 -44.08 29.43 -1.71
N LEU A 134 -43.93 30.19 -0.59
CA LEU A 134 -42.68 30.15 0.19
C LEU A 134 -42.40 28.75 0.72
N GLY A 135 -43.41 28.06 1.27
CA GLY A 135 -43.27 26.71 1.80
C GLY A 135 -42.81 25.72 0.70
N ARG A 136 -43.35 25.82 -0.52
CA ARG A 136 -42.96 24.99 -1.64
C ARG A 136 -41.53 25.26 -2.09
N ALA A 137 -41.09 26.51 -2.13
CA ALA A 137 -39.74 26.90 -2.43
C ALA A 137 -38.76 26.27 -1.43
N LEU A 138 -39.05 26.38 -0.12
CA LEU A 138 -38.25 25.79 0.98
C LEU A 138 -38.23 24.26 0.93
N TYR A 139 -39.38 23.63 0.68
CA TYR A 139 -39.47 22.17 0.56
C TYR A 139 -38.68 21.64 -0.63
N HIS A 140 -38.64 22.37 -1.73
CA HIS A 140 -37.76 22.03 -2.86
C HIS A 140 -36.30 22.17 -2.53
N ILE A 141 -35.86 23.18 -1.79
CA ILE A 141 -34.49 23.30 -1.25
C ILE A 141 -34.16 22.11 -0.34
N ALA A 142 -35.13 21.66 0.52
CA ALA A 142 -34.94 20.49 1.37
C ALA A 142 -34.64 19.20 0.60
N GLN A 143 -35.17 19.06 -0.61
CA GLN A 143 -34.90 17.90 -1.48
C GLN A 143 -33.48 17.93 -2.04
N ARG A 144 -32.86 19.12 -2.21
CA ARG A 144 -31.63 19.33 -2.96
C ARG A 144 -30.81 20.45 -2.31
N ARG A 145 -29.84 20.07 -1.50
CA ARG A 145 -29.05 21.04 -0.71
C ARG A 145 -27.60 21.24 -1.13
N GLY A 146 -27.25 20.78 -2.32
CA GLY A 146 -25.91 20.94 -2.88
C GLY A 146 -24.80 20.09 -2.22
N PHE A 147 -23.65 20.10 -2.84
CA PHE A 147 -22.44 19.46 -2.36
C PHE A 147 -21.86 20.26 -1.18
N LYS A 148 -21.40 19.57 -0.14
CA LYS A 148 -20.63 20.17 0.94
C LYS A 148 -19.15 19.86 0.74
N SER A 149 -18.34 20.85 0.40
CA SER A 149 -16.88 20.69 0.39
C SER A 149 -16.33 20.61 1.82
N SER A 150 -15.25 19.88 1.99
CA SER A 150 -14.50 19.79 3.25
C SER A 150 -13.09 20.30 3.01
N ARG A 151 -12.52 21.04 3.95
CA ARG A 151 -11.14 21.50 3.92
C ARG A 151 -10.15 20.34 3.69
N LYS A 152 -10.40 19.19 4.30
CA LYS A 152 -9.55 18.00 4.19
C LYS A 152 -9.58 17.32 2.81
N GLU A 153 -10.65 17.51 2.03
CA GLU A 153 -10.76 16.99 0.68
C GLU A 153 -9.95 17.83 -0.34
N GLU A 154 -9.48 19.01 0.05
CA GLU A 154 -8.76 19.94 -0.83
C GLU A 154 -7.33 19.52 -1.15
N VAL A 155 -6.74 18.64 -0.36
CA VAL A 155 -5.27 18.43 -0.28
C VAL A 155 -4.80 17.07 -0.72
N ALA A 156 -5.69 16.14 -0.99
CA ALA A 156 -5.29 14.86 -1.54
C ALA A 156 -4.88 15.02 -3.04
N GLU A 157 -3.84 15.79 -3.34
CA GLU A 157 -3.38 16.08 -4.71
C GLU A 157 -3.09 14.84 -5.56
N ASP A 158 -2.82 13.69 -4.94
CA ASP A 158 -2.53 12.43 -5.62
C ASP A 158 -3.65 11.38 -5.57
N SER A 159 -4.75 11.63 -4.86
CA SER A 159 -5.85 10.68 -4.79
C SER A 159 -6.90 10.92 -5.89
N THR A 160 -7.52 9.83 -6.37
CA THR A 160 -8.67 9.88 -7.29
C THR A 160 -9.80 10.74 -6.73
N THR A 161 -9.99 10.74 -5.42
CA THR A 161 -11.00 11.53 -4.71
C THR A 161 -10.75 13.03 -4.78
N ALA A 162 -9.48 13.47 -4.79
CA ALA A 162 -9.13 14.89 -4.93
C ALA A 162 -9.37 15.41 -6.35
N LYS A 163 -9.06 14.58 -7.36
CA LYS A 163 -9.34 14.94 -8.77
C LYS A 163 -10.84 15.06 -9.02
N GLU A 164 -11.63 14.14 -8.46
CA GLU A 164 -13.10 14.21 -8.52
C GLU A 164 -13.65 15.42 -7.76
N SER A 165 -13.13 15.73 -6.59
CA SER A 165 -13.48 16.93 -5.80
C SER A 165 -13.07 18.22 -6.53
N GLY A 166 -11.92 18.24 -7.21
CA GLY A 166 -11.47 19.36 -8.03
C GLY A 166 -12.41 19.64 -9.19
N VAL A 167 -12.89 18.60 -9.87
CA VAL A 167 -13.90 18.74 -10.95
C VAL A 167 -15.21 19.32 -10.41
N VAL A 168 -15.70 18.81 -9.27
CA VAL A 168 -16.93 19.30 -8.63
C VAL A 168 -16.81 20.77 -8.22
N LYS A 169 -15.66 21.19 -7.67
CA LYS A 169 -15.41 22.61 -7.30
C LYS A 169 -15.30 23.50 -8.53
N GLY A 170 -14.62 23.03 -9.56
CA GLY A 170 -14.56 23.73 -10.85
C GLY A 170 -15.95 23.98 -11.44
N ASP A 171 -16.82 22.98 -11.39
CA ASP A 171 -18.22 23.11 -11.82
C ASP A 171 -19.03 24.10 -10.97
N ILE A 172 -18.85 24.07 -9.63
CA ILE A 172 -19.50 25.00 -8.70
C ILE A 172 -19.07 26.43 -9.03
N LYS A 173 -17.77 26.67 -9.24
CA LYS A 173 -17.24 27.99 -9.59
C LYS A 173 -17.82 28.48 -10.92
N LYS A 174 -17.79 27.65 -11.96
CA LYS A 174 -18.34 27.99 -13.28
C LYS A 174 -19.84 28.29 -13.20
N LEU A 175 -20.61 27.49 -12.42
CA LEU A 175 -22.03 27.75 -12.22
C LEU A 175 -22.28 29.09 -11.51
N THR A 176 -21.43 29.45 -10.51
CA THR A 176 -21.51 30.76 -9.86
C THR A 176 -21.26 31.90 -10.84
N GLU A 177 -20.26 31.76 -11.73
CA GLU A 177 -19.97 32.73 -12.79
C GLU A 177 -21.15 32.85 -13.78
N GLU A 178 -21.77 31.74 -14.16
CA GLU A 178 -22.97 31.72 -15.04
C GLU A 178 -24.18 32.41 -14.39
N ILE A 179 -24.42 32.20 -13.09
CA ILE A 179 -25.50 32.87 -12.33
C ILE A 179 -25.30 34.39 -12.35
N VAL A 180 -24.06 34.84 -12.09
CA VAL A 180 -23.72 36.26 -12.10
C VAL A 180 -23.84 36.86 -13.52
N ALA A 181 -23.32 36.18 -14.54
CA ALA A 181 -23.40 36.61 -15.93
C ALA A 181 -24.86 36.69 -16.44
N ALA A 182 -25.75 35.85 -15.91
CA ALA A 182 -27.20 35.91 -16.21
C ALA A 182 -27.95 37.02 -15.46
N GLY A 183 -27.25 37.85 -14.66
CA GLY A 183 -27.87 38.88 -13.84
C GLY A 183 -28.74 38.34 -12.69
N CYS A 184 -28.55 37.09 -12.30
CA CYS A 184 -29.32 36.44 -11.25
C CYS A 184 -28.61 36.53 -9.90
N LYS A 185 -29.38 36.74 -8.82
CA LYS A 185 -28.87 36.73 -7.44
C LYS A 185 -28.87 35.33 -6.80
N THR A 186 -29.72 34.45 -7.32
CA THR A 186 -29.92 33.12 -6.72
C THR A 186 -29.94 32.02 -7.77
N LEU A 187 -29.62 30.81 -7.32
CA LEU A 187 -29.71 29.61 -8.15
C LEU A 187 -31.14 29.34 -8.66
N GLY A 188 -32.15 29.64 -7.84
CA GLY A 188 -33.57 29.50 -8.24
C GLY A 188 -33.95 30.40 -9.40
N GLN A 189 -33.52 31.66 -9.36
CA GLN A 189 -33.72 32.63 -10.45
C GLN A 189 -33.04 32.16 -11.74
N TYR A 190 -31.81 31.73 -11.66
CA TYR A 190 -31.07 31.22 -12.82
C TYR A 190 -31.73 29.99 -13.46
N PHE A 191 -32.10 28.99 -12.66
CA PHE A 191 -32.79 27.81 -13.19
C PHE A 191 -34.19 28.13 -13.72
N HIS A 192 -34.87 29.11 -13.15
CA HIS A 192 -36.11 29.61 -13.72
C HIS A 192 -35.91 30.21 -15.11
N GLN A 193 -34.91 31.10 -15.29
CA GLN A 193 -34.56 31.64 -16.60
C GLN A 193 -34.20 30.54 -17.62
N CYS A 194 -33.46 29.52 -17.19
CA CYS A 194 -33.13 28.38 -18.04
C CYS A 194 -34.40 27.60 -18.47
N LEU A 195 -35.36 27.43 -17.57
CA LEU A 195 -36.65 26.81 -17.90
C LEU A 195 -37.46 27.61 -18.92
N GLU A 196 -37.54 28.94 -18.73
CA GLU A 196 -38.26 29.81 -19.67
C GLU A 196 -37.63 29.80 -21.07
N ARG A 197 -36.29 29.80 -21.14
CA ARG A 197 -35.57 29.63 -22.41
C ARG A 197 -35.89 28.29 -23.08
N ASN A 198 -35.92 27.19 -22.29
CA ASN A 198 -36.23 25.86 -22.78
C ASN A 198 -37.70 25.69 -23.23
N ARG A 199 -38.63 26.49 -22.68
CA ARG A 199 -40.05 26.39 -22.95
C ARG A 199 -40.36 26.64 -24.44
N ASN A 200 -39.59 27.51 -25.06
CA ASN A 200 -39.74 27.92 -26.46
C ASN A 200 -38.84 27.13 -27.43
N GLN A 201 -38.07 26.13 -26.94
CA GLN A 201 -37.19 25.29 -27.77
C GLN A 201 -37.88 23.98 -28.14
N VAL A 202 -37.65 23.52 -29.38
CA VAL A 202 -38.18 22.23 -29.89
C VAL A 202 -37.53 21.07 -29.16
N GLU A 203 -36.18 21.14 -28.87
CA GLU A 203 -35.44 20.17 -28.04
C GLU A 203 -35.25 20.72 -26.65
N LYS A 204 -35.85 20.07 -25.65
CA LYS A 204 -35.70 20.45 -24.25
C LYS A 204 -34.35 20.00 -23.70
N THR A 205 -33.47 20.95 -23.42
CA THR A 205 -32.18 20.69 -22.83
C THR A 205 -32.24 20.52 -21.30
N ARG A 206 -31.35 19.70 -20.76
CA ARG A 206 -31.22 19.50 -19.30
C ARG A 206 -30.68 20.76 -18.65
N ILE A 207 -31.47 21.44 -17.81
CA ILE A 207 -31.10 22.68 -17.11
C ILE A 207 -30.02 22.49 -16.02
N ARG A 208 -29.88 21.27 -15.50
CA ARG A 208 -28.91 20.93 -14.43
C ARG A 208 -27.72 20.16 -15.03
N THR A 209 -26.82 20.88 -15.61
CA THR A 209 -25.63 20.35 -16.26
C THR A 209 -24.41 20.34 -15.36
N ARG A 210 -24.39 21.20 -14.28
CA ARG A 210 -23.25 21.35 -13.39
C ARG A 210 -23.58 20.95 -11.96
N HIS A 211 -22.53 20.71 -11.17
CA HIS A 211 -22.65 20.47 -9.75
C HIS A 211 -23.00 21.76 -8.99
N THR A 212 -23.84 21.63 -7.98
CA THR A 212 -24.30 22.77 -7.15
C THR A 212 -23.64 22.74 -5.76
N GLY A 213 -23.07 23.84 -5.32
CA GLY A 213 -22.49 24.00 -3.98
C GLY A 213 -23.56 24.27 -2.93
N ARG A 214 -23.32 23.84 -1.69
CA ARG A 214 -24.23 24.07 -0.59
C ARG A 214 -24.16 25.49 -0.10
N VAL A 215 -22.97 26.00 0.16
CA VAL A 215 -22.73 27.34 0.68
C VAL A 215 -22.99 28.36 -0.40
N GLU A 216 -22.35 28.19 -1.53
CA GLU A 216 -22.32 29.12 -2.65
C GLU A 216 -23.70 29.36 -3.26
N HIS A 217 -24.54 28.32 -3.32
CA HIS A 217 -25.82 28.37 -4.01
C HIS A 217 -27.03 28.28 -3.08
N TYR A 218 -27.17 27.16 -2.30
CA TYR A 218 -28.41 26.92 -1.56
C TYR A 218 -28.52 27.72 -0.25
N MET A 219 -27.44 27.89 0.49
CA MET A 219 -27.45 28.68 1.72
C MET A 219 -27.52 30.17 1.40
N SER A 220 -26.80 30.62 0.35
CA SER A 220 -26.90 31.99 -0.15
C SER A 220 -28.32 32.30 -0.60
N GLU A 221 -28.94 31.45 -1.41
CA GLU A 221 -30.34 31.62 -1.84
C GLU A 221 -31.32 31.66 -0.65
N PHE A 222 -31.17 30.71 0.29
CA PHE A 222 -31.98 30.69 1.50
C PHE A 222 -31.89 32.01 2.26
N THR A 223 -30.71 32.60 2.36
CA THR A 223 -30.51 33.89 3.05
C THR A 223 -31.27 35.00 2.33
N VAL A 224 -31.13 35.10 0.99
CA VAL A 224 -31.83 36.09 0.17
C VAL A 224 -33.37 35.93 0.31
N ILE A 225 -33.88 34.68 0.23
CA ILE A 225 -35.33 34.46 0.40
C ILE A 225 -35.78 34.87 1.78
N MET A 226 -35.07 34.47 2.85
CA MET A 226 -35.52 34.80 4.22
C MET A 226 -35.52 36.32 4.49
N GLU A 227 -34.59 37.06 3.95
CA GLU A 227 -34.52 38.50 4.03
C GLU A 227 -35.65 39.17 3.25
N MET A 228 -35.90 38.73 2.02
CA MET A 228 -36.98 39.26 1.18
C MET A 228 -38.36 39.02 1.80
N GLN A 229 -38.56 37.82 2.40
CA GLN A 229 -39.84 37.47 3.04
C GLN A 229 -40.03 38.08 4.44
N GLY A 230 -38.96 38.66 5.04
CA GLY A 230 -39.03 39.24 6.41
C GLY A 230 -39.29 38.18 7.49
N VAL A 231 -38.81 36.96 7.34
CA VAL A 231 -39.03 35.87 8.28
C VAL A 231 -38.30 36.14 9.59
N GLY A 232 -38.97 35.98 10.72
CA GLY A 232 -38.44 36.22 12.07
C GLY A 232 -37.22 35.33 12.38
N LYS A 233 -36.31 35.87 13.23
CA LYS A 233 -34.99 35.22 13.52
C LYS A 233 -35.11 33.77 14.01
N ASP A 234 -36.09 33.47 14.88
CA ASP A 234 -36.27 32.14 15.46
C ASP A 234 -36.74 31.11 14.40
N LEU A 235 -37.73 31.45 13.59
CA LEU A 235 -38.18 30.61 12.51
C LEU A 235 -37.10 30.45 11.45
N ARG A 236 -36.37 31.53 11.09
CA ARG A 236 -35.22 31.47 10.17
C ARG A 236 -34.18 30.48 10.68
N LYS A 237 -33.82 30.49 11.95
CA LYS A 237 -32.88 29.56 12.57
C LYS A 237 -33.39 28.14 12.54
N LYS A 238 -34.65 27.86 12.91
CA LYS A 238 -35.24 26.52 12.86
C LYS A 238 -35.27 25.97 11.45
N LEU A 239 -35.64 26.75 10.46
CA LEU A 239 -35.62 26.37 9.04
C LEU A 239 -34.20 26.13 8.53
N TYR A 240 -33.24 26.99 8.88
CA TYR A 240 -31.84 26.81 8.51
C TYR A 240 -31.29 25.50 9.07
N ASP A 241 -31.52 25.22 10.34
CA ASP A 241 -31.08 23.98 10.98
C ASP A 241 -31.75 22.75 10.34
N ALA A 242 -33.04 22.81 10.06
CA ALA A 242 -33.78 21.73 9.40
C ALA A 242 -33.25 21.44 7.99
N LEU A 243 -32.89 22.48 7.23
CA LEU A 243 -32.41 22.35 5.85
C LEU A 243 -30.94 21.93 5.78
N PHE A 244 -30.06 22.55 6.55
CA PHE A 244 -28.61 22.52 6.33
C PHE A 244 -27.81 21.84 7.42
N LEU A 245 -28.33 21.67 8.64
CA LEU A 245 -27.59 21.00 9.71
C LEU A 245 -27.22 19.57 9.27
N GLN A 246 -25.96 19.29 9.41
CA GLN A 246 -25.44 17.94 9.15
C GLN A 246 -24.70 17.45 10.40
N ARG A 247 -25.24 16.40 11.00
CA ARG A 247 -24.56 15.75 12.14
C ARG A 247 -23.15 15.37 11.75
N PRO A 248 -22.13 15.70 12.53
CA PRO A 248 -20.75 15.32 12.27
C PRO A 248 -20.62 13.79 12.21
N LEU A 249 -19.65 13.32 11.45
CA LEU A 249 -19.30 11.91 11.41
C LEU A 249 -18.81 11.47 12.79
N ARG A 250 -19.11 10.25 13.19
CA ARG A 250 -18.53 9.68 14.40
C ARG A 250 -17.01 9.62 14.24
N SER A 251 -16.30 10.00 15.30
CA SER A 251 -14.87 9.82 15.36
C SER A 251 -14.50 8.35 15.09
N GLN A 252 -13.53 8.15 14.22
CA GLN A 252 -12.99 6.82 13.90
C GLN A 252 -11.73 6.50 14.72
N LYS A 253 -11.44 7.25 15.79
CA LYS A 253 -10.28 7.04 16.67
C LYS A 253 -10.19 5.60 17.20
N HIS A 254 -11.32 4.94 17.46
CA HIS A 254 -11.38 3.55 17.89
C HIS A 254 -10.92 2.54 16.81
N LEU A 255 -10.81 2.97 15.55
CA LEU A 255 -10.27 2.14 14.45
C LEU A 255 -8.75 2.31 14.31
N VAL A 256 -8.13 3.22 15.05
CA VAL A 256 -6.67 3.36 15.08
C VAL A 256 -6.11 2.19 15.89
N GLY A 257 -5.23 1.39 15.27
CA GLY A 257 -4.56 0.29 15.96
C GLY A 257 -3.66 0.79 17.09
N ASN A 258 -3.43 -0.05 18.08
CA ASN A 258 -2.57 0.27 19.21
C ASN A 258 -1.07 0.16 18.87
N CYS A 259 -0.26 0.82 19.67
CA CYS A 259 1.18 0.79 19.58
C CYS A 259 1.73 -0.55 20.09
N PRO A 260 2.69 -1.20 19.38
CA PRO A 260 3.30 -2.42 19.88
C PRO A 260 4.13 -2.21 21.14
N LEU A 261 4.73 -1.03 21.32
CA LEU A 261 5.53 -0.72 22.52
C LEU A 261 4.68 -0.22 23.70
N GLU A 262 3.52 0.34 23.44
CA GLU A 262 2.56 0.83 24.42
C GLU A 262 1.16 0.33 24.05
N PRO A 263 0.80 -0.93 24.37
CA PRO A 263 -0.40 -1.59 23.85
C PRO A 263 -1.72 -0.92 24.22
N LYS A 264 -1.75 -0.11 25.28
CA LYS A 264 -2.93 0.68 25.69
C LYS A 264 -3.06 2.02 24.99
N SER A 265 -2.04 2.43 24.20
CA SER A 265 -1.98 3.72 23.52
C SER A 265 -2.21 3.57 22.03
N PRO A 266 -3.06 4.42 21.39
CA PRO A 266 -3.26 4.38 19.94
C PRO A 266 -2.00 4.87 19.20
N ARG A 267 -1.81 4.40 17.99
CA ARG A 267 -0.74 4.86 17.09
C ARG A 267 -0.94 6.33 16.73
N VAL A 268 0.17 7.08 16.65
CA VAL A 268 0.16 8.49 16.25
C VAL A 268 -0.06 8.65 14.75
N GLN A 269 -0.54 9.79 14.32
CA GLN A 269 -0.70 10.12 12.90
C GLN A 269 0.65 10.43 12.25
N ILE A 270 0.80 10.05 10.97
CA ILE A 270 2.05 10.24 10.20
C ILE A 270 2.42 11.73 10.06
N GLY A 271 1.41 12.60 9.92
CA GLY A 271 1.64 14.04 9.83
C GLY A 271 1.83 14.74 11.17
N HIS A 272 1.95 14.00 12.28
CA HIS A 272 2.19 14.60 13.61
C HIS A 272 3.63 15.12 13.69
N PRO A 273 3.87 16.38 14.15
CA PRO A 273 5.21 16.96 14.18
C PRO A 273 6.24 16.16 14.96
N ALA A 274 5.87 15.60 16.11
CA ALA A 274 6.77 14.74 16.89
C ALA A 274 7.12 13.44 16.14
N TYR A 275 6.21 12.89 15.33
CA TYR A 275 6.53 11.74 14.48
C TYR A 275 7.41 12.13 13.30
N GLU A 276 7.21 13.30 12.70
CA GLU A 276 8.09 13.80 11.64
C GLU A 276 9.52 13.95 12.18
N GLU A 277 9.69 14.54 13.37
CA GLU A 277 10.99 14.65 14.05
C GLU A 277 11.60 13.27 14.37
N PHE A 278 10.82 12.39 14.97
CA PHE A 278 11.24 11.01 15.28
C PHE A 278 11.76 10.28 14.04
N ARG A 279 11.02 10.34 12.94
CA ARG A 279 11.40 9.71 11.67
C ARG A 279 12.67 10.35 11.11
N MET A 280 12.76 11.68 11.12
CA MET A 280 13.92 12.42 10.66
C MET A 280 15.17 12.04 11.46
N LEU A 281 15.11 12.09 12.79
CA LEU A 281 16.26 11.75 13.65
C LEU A 281 16.66 10.29 13.53
N SER A 282 15.68 9.37 13.45
CA SER A 282 15.98 7.95 13.18
C SER A 282 16.71 7.75 11.85
N PHE A 283 16.38 8.54 10.83
CA PHE A 283 17.08 8.52 9.55
C PHE A 283 18.48 9.12 9.66
N VAL A 284 18.61 10.32 10.22
CA VAL A 284 19.88 11.08 10.33
C VAL A 284 20.91 10.32 11.17
N ASN A 285 20.49 9.71 12.29
CA ASN A 285 21.38 8.98 13.18
C ASN A 285 21.89 7.65 12.60
N ASN A 286 21.22 7.12 11.56
CA ASN A 286 21.68 5.96 10.81
C ASN A 286 22.57 6.31 9.61
N LEU A 287 22.72 7.59 9.26
CA LEU A 287 23.61 8.00 8.19
C LEU A 287 25.08 7.85 8.61
N SER A 288 25.91 7.44 7.68
CA SER A 288 27.38 7.42 7.81
C SER A 288 28.02 7.84 6.49
N PHE A 289 29.23 8.34 6.58
CA PHE A 289 30.09 8.50 5.44
C PHE A 289 30.88 7.22 5.18
N VAL A 290 31.49 7.11 4.02
CA VAL A 290 32.44 6.09 3.64
C VAL A 290 33.63 6.76 2.95
N LYS A 291 34.82 6.41 3.32
CA LYS A 291 36.03 6.81 2.57
C LYS A 291 36.10 6.00 1.28
N LYS A 292 36.13 6.68 0.14
CA LYS A 292 36.10 6.02 -1.17
C LYS A 292 37.37 5.18 -1.40
N SER A 293 38.51 5.62 -0.83
CA SER A 293 39.82 4.94 -0.96
C SER A 293 39.90 3.63 -0.17
N THR A 294 39.36 3.59 1.04
CA THR A 294 39.52 2.45 1.96
C THR A 294 38.23 1.64 2.18
N GLY A 295 37.07 2.20 1.85
CA GLY A 295 35.79 1.61 2.20
C GLY A 295 35.42 1.71 3.69
N GLU A 296 36.20 2.39 4.50
CA GLU A 296 36.02 2.58 5.93
C GLU A 296 34.79 3.47 6.19
N LYS A 297 33.92 3.04 7.11
CA LYS A 297 32.76 3.82 7.54
C LYS A 297 33.16 4.88 8.56
N VAL A 298 32.70 6.11 8.34
CA VAL A 298 32.93 7.25 9.23
C VAL A 298 31.57 7.76 9.71
N PRO A 299 31.30 7.78 11.02
CA PRO A 299 30.05 8.31 11.54
C PRO A 299 29.95 9.83 11.30
N LEU A 300 28.72 10.35 11.18
CA LEU A 300 28.49 11.80 11.10
C LEU A 300 28.83 12.45 12.44
N SER A 301 29.55 13.58 12.39
CA SER A 301 29.75 14.42 13.57
C SER A 301 28.42 15.05 14.05
N PRO A 302 28.32 15.53 15.29
CA PRO A 302 27.13 16.24 15.78
C PRO A 302 26.73 17.43 14.89
N SER A 303 27.73 18.20 14.40
CA SER A 303 27.51 19.32 13.47
C SER A 303 27.01 18.85 12.10
N ASP A 304 27.54 17.75 11.57
CA ASP A 304 27.07 17.15 10.32
C ASP A 304 25.61 16.68 10.45
N ARG A 305 25.27 16.02 11.57
CA ARG A 305 23.88 15.61 11.85
C ARG A 305 22.91 16.79 11.91
N SER A 306 23.30 17.86 12.60
CA SER A 306 22.47 19.07 12.67
C SER A 306 22.27 19.71 11.30
N LEU A 307 23.30 19.74 10.47
CA LEU A 307 23.24 20.25 9.11
C LEU A 307 22.30 19.40 8.23
N VAL A 308 22.40 18.07 8.32
CA VAL A 308 21.47 17.18 7.61
C VAL A 308 20.04 17.38 8.10
N ALA A 309 19.81 17.43 9.42
CA ALA A 309 18.47 17.60 10.00
C ALA A 309 17.81 18.90 9.53
N SER A 310 18.57 19.99 9.41
CA SER A 310 18.03 21.26 8.92
C SER A 310 17.52 21.19 7.49
N ALA A 311 18.12 20.36 6.63
CA ALA A 311 17.68 20.15 5.27
C ALA A 311 16.27 19.52 5.15
N PHE A 312 15.82 18.81 6.19
CA PHE A 312 14.49 18.18 6.24
C PHE A 312 13.36 19.15 6.61
N LEU A 313 13.69 20.32 7.14
CA LEU A 313 12.71 21.33 7.54
C LEU A 313 12.25 22.15 6.31
N LYS A 314 11.38 21.57 5.49
CA LYS A 314 10.86 22.16 4.24
C LYS A 314 9.34 22.01 4.16
N ALA A 315 8.73 22.94 3.42
CA ALA A 315 7.29 22.91 3.13
C ALA A 315 6.89 21.74 2.20
N SER A 316 7.81 21.28 1.34
CA SER A 316 7.60 20.10 0.49
C SER A 316 7.50 18.82 1.34
N PRO A 317 6.58 17.89 1.02
CA PRO A 317 6.48 16.62 1.75
C PRO A 317 7.66 15.68 1.51
N THR A 318 8.38 15.85 0.41
CA THR A 318 9.55 15.02 0.03
C THR A 318 10.60 15.86 -0.67
N MET A 319 11.86 15.38 -0.66
CA MET A 319 12.97 15.93 -1.44
C MET A 319 13.85 14.81 -2.00
N LYS A 320 14.67 15.10 -2.98
CA LYS A 320 15.73 14.20 -3.46
C LYS A 320 16.91 14.23 -2.48
N PHE A 321 17.53 13.07 -2.22
CA PHE A 321 18.69 12.98 -1.32
C PHE A 321 19.89 13.82 -1.84
N LYS A 322 19.95 14.08 -3.14
CA LYS A 322 20.88 15.01 -3.75
C LYS A 322 20.92 16.39 -3.07
N GLU A 323 19.81 16.85 -2.49
CA GLU A 323 19.77 18.13 -1.77
C GLU A 323 20.58 18.07 -0.46
N VAL A 324 20.59 16.90 0.20
CA VAL A 324 21.43 16.63 1.37
C VAL A 324 22.89 16.49 0.95
N SER A 325 23.17 15.73 -0.13
CA SER A 325 24.53 15.56 -0.65
C SER A 325 25.20 16.89 -1.05
N LYS A 326 24.42 17.84 -1.54
CA LYS A 326 24.92 19.19 -1.90
C LYS A 326 25.53 19.94 -0.71
N LEU A 327 25.03 19.74 0.51
CA LEU A 327 25.54 20.39 1.71
C LEU A 327 26.99 19.96 2.06
N PHE A 328 27.40 18.80 1.57
CA PHE A 328 28.70 18.19 1.88
C PHE A 328 29.67 18.18 0.68
N LYS A 329 29.37 18.88 -0.40
CA LYS A 329 30.21 18.87 -1.61
C LYS A 329 31.67 19.22 -1.32
N THR A 330 31.93 20.26 -0.52
CA THR A 330 33.29 20.71 -0.15
C THR A 330 33.98 19.66 0.72
N LYS A 331 33.29 19.13 1.73
CA LYS A 331 33.79 18.09 2.62
C LYS A 331 34.15 16.80 1.85
N PHE A 332 33.27 16.37 0.94
CA PHE A 332 33.50 15.18 0.11
C PHE A 332 34.70 15.31 -0.84
N LYS A 333 34.95 16.54 -1.34
CA LYS A 333 36.11 16.81 -2.19
C LYS A 333 37.42 16.79 -1.40
N ASN A 334 37.40 17.34 -0.18
CA ASN A 334 38.60 17.51 0.63
C ASN A 334 39.00 16.23 1.38
N GLU A 335 38.02 15.43 1.81
CA GLU A 335 38.23 14.27 2.70
C GLU A 335 38.01 12.93 2.01
N ASP A 336 37.84 12.90 0.68
CA ASP A 336 37.53 11.68 -0.12
C ASP A 336 36.36 10.86 0.42
N LEU A 337 35.29 11.55 0.87
CA LEU A 337 34.10 10.93 1.49
C LEU A 337 32.94 10.84 0.52
N ALA A 338 32.01 9.94 0.81
CA ALA A 338 30.67 9.86 0.22
C ALA A 338 29.68 9.36 1.27
N PHE A 339 28.37 9.50 1.03
CA PHE A 339 27.37 8.85 1.87
C PHE A 339 27.35 7.34 1.64
N TYR A 340 27.30 6.59 2.70
CA TYR A 340 27.23 5.14 2.67
C TYR A 340 25.79 4.67 2.39
N HIS A 341 25.61 3.83 1.39
CA HIS A 341 24.32 3.22 0.97
C HIS A 341 23.20 4.14 0.48
N TYR A 342 23.40 5.46 0.39
CA TYR A 342 22.36 6.37 -0.12
C TYR A 342 22.74 6.95 -1.48
N ARG A 343 21.77 6.97 -2.40
CA ARG A 343 21.93 7.50 -3.75
C ARG A 343 21.28 8.87 -3.88
N GLU A 344 21.85 9.72 -4.70
CA GLU A 344 21.38 11.09 -4.90
C GLU A 344 19.94 11.18 -5.39
N GLU A 345 19.46 10.20 -6.17
CA GLU A 345 18.11 10.17 -6.74
C GLU A 345 17.03 9.64 -5.79
N GLU A 346 17.42 9.10 -4.65
CA GLU A 346 16.45 8.60 -3.66
C GLU A 346 15.58 9.72 -3.10
N THR A 347 14.30 9.40 -2.91
CA THR A 347 13.33 10.36 -2.37
C THR A 347 13.18 10.16 -0.87
N VAL A 348 13.48 11.18 -0.09
CA VAL A 348 13.35 11.20 1.36
C VAL A 348 12.21 12.11 1.81
N ALA A 349 11.53 11.73 2.88
CA ALA A 349 10.39 12.49 3.37
C ALA A 349 10.83 13.63 4.29
N CYS A 350 10.28 14.84 4.08
CA CYS A 350 10.57 16.04 4.89
C CYS A 350 9.62 16.17 6.10
N CYS A 351 9.96 17.10 7.02
CA CYS A 351 9.14 17.48 8.16
C CYS A 351 8.21 18.65 7.79
N SER A 352 7.33 18.42 6.82
CA SER A 352 6.56 19.47 6.17
C SER A 352 5.48 20.09 7.07
N THR A 353 4.84 19.29 7.92
CA THR A 353 3.82 19.78 8.86
C THR A 353 4.46 20.68 9.90
N ARG A 354 5.55 20.23 10.52
CA ARG A 354 6.31 21.01 11.50
C ARG A 354 6.80 22.33 10.91
N HIS A 355 7.39 22.29 9.73
CA HIS A 355 7.89 23.49 9.05
C HIS A 355 6.77 24.48 8.76
N ARG A 356 5.62 24.03 8.25
CA ARG A 356 4.47 24.87 7.93
C ARG A 356 3.85 25.50 9.17
N ILE A 357 3.75 24.76 10.27
CA ILE A 357 3.27 25.30 11.56
C ILE A 357 4.24 26.37 12.05
N ALA A 358 5.54 26.08 12.12
CA ALA A 358 6.55 27.04 12.55
C ALA A 358 6.55 28.31 11.68
N SER A 359 6.43 28.15 10.35
CA SER A 359 6.35 29.28 9.41
C SER A 359 5.07 30.11 9.57
N ALA A 360 3.94 29.49 9.87
CA ALA A 360 2.68 30.21 10.08
C ALA A 360 2.67 31.00 11.39
N PHE A 361 3.26 30.45 12.46
CA PHE A 361 3.32 31.09 13.77
C PHE A 361 4.49 32.08 13.91
N SER A 362 5.55 31.89 13.14
CA SER A 362 6.75 32.76 13.13
C SER A 362 7.32 33.01 14.55
N SER A 363 7.08 34.22 15.11
CA SER A 363 7.54 34.63 16.45
C SER A 363 6.54 34.38 17.57
N VAL A 364 5.34 33.88 17.27
CA VAL A 364 4.29 33.60 18.26
C VAL A 364 4.52 32.25 18.89
N ALA A 365 4.59 32.20 20.21
CA ALA A 365 4.71 30.93 20.94
C ALA A 365 3.44 30.08 20.77
N TYR A 366 3.62 28.78 20.55
CA TYR A 366 2.51 27.86 20.33
C TYR A 366 2.76 26.48 20.95
N ASP A 367 1.68 25.83 21.31
CA ASP A 367 1.65 24.42 21.68
C ASP A 367 1.44 23.57 20.43
N GLU A 368 2.50 22.84 20.01
CA GLU A 368 2.52 22.04 18.81
C GLU A 368 1.42 20.97 18.78
N GLN A 369 1.14 20.33 19.93
CA GLN A 369 0.09 19.32 20.05
C GLN A 369 -1.30 19.93 19.89
N LYS A 370 -1.53 21.05 20.54
CA LYS A 370 -2.83 21.75 20.52
C LYS A 370 -3.16 22.29 19.13
N VAL A 371 -2.16 22.85 18.45
CA VAL A 371 -2.30 23.31 17.07
C VAL A 371 -2.59 22.11 16.14
N PHE A 372 -1.83 21.04 16.28
CA PHE A 372 -2.03 19.83 15.46
C PHE A 372 -3.43 19.22 15.67
N ASP A 373 -3.89 19.12 16.91
CA ASP A 373 -5.22 18.62 17.23
C ASP A 373 -6.33 19.50 16.62
N ALA A 374 -6.17 20.82 16.62
CA ALA A 374 -7.11 21.74 15.97
C ALA A 374 -7.12 21.55 14.44
N LEU A 375 -5.94 21.44 13.80
CA LEU A 375 -5.82 21.16 12.38
C LEU A 375 -6.51 19.85 11.97
N MET A 376 -6.46 18.85 12.83
CA MET A 376 -7.10 17.54 12.60
C MET A 376 -8.58 17.50 12.97
N PHE A 377 -9.04 18.37 13.85
CA PHE A 377 -10.43 18.40 14.30
C PHE A 377 -11.35 19.15 13.33
N PHE A 378 -10.95 20.37 12.92
CA PHE A 378 -11.81 21.24 12.14
C PHE A 378 -11.82 20.90 10.64
N ASP A 379 -13.02 20.62 10.12
CA ASP A 379 -13.24 20.40 8.67
C ASP A 379 -13.55 21.70 7.90
N ASN A 380 -13.93 22.77 8.63
CA ASN A 380 -14.28 24.07 8.06
C ASN A 380 -13.19 25.09 8.40
N ALA A 381 -12.71 25.80 7.36
CA ALA A 381 -11.63 26.79 7.50
C ALA A 381 -12.03 28.00 8.35
N ASP A 382 -13.30 28.46 8.26
CA ASP A 382 -13.77 29.59 9.04
C ASP A 382 -13.83 29.29 10.54
N LEU A 383 -14.31 28.07 10.90
CA LEU A 383 -14.32 27.63 12.28
C LEU A 383 -12.91 27.43 12.84
N LEU A 384 -11.99 26.94 12.02
CA LEU A 384 -10.58 26.83 12.40
C LEU A 384 -9.95 28.22 12.60
N ALA A 385 -10.24 29.17 11.70
CA ALA A 385 -9.78 30.56 11.84
C ALA A 385 -10.33 31.23 13.12
N GLN A 386 -11.61 31.02 13.44
CA GLN A 386 -12.19 31.50 14.69
C GLN A 386 -11.52 30.88 15.92
N TRP A 387 -11.21 29.57 15.84
CA TRP A 387 -10.47 28.88 16.90
C TRP A 387 -9.07 29.46 17.10
N PHE A 388 -8.32 29.73 16.01
CA PHE A 388 -7.00 30.38 16.10
C PHE A 388 -7.09 31.78 16.69
N LYS A 389 -8.05 32.62 16.26
CA LYS A 389 -8.29 33.96 16.83
C LYS A 389 -8.57 33.93 18.33
N LYS A 390 -9.28 32.89 18.79
CA LYS A 390 -9.61 32.74 20.21
C LYS A 390 -8.42 32.29 21.05
N HIS A 391 -7.61 31.36 20.56
CA HIS A 391 -6.54 30.73 21.34
C HIS A 391 -5.17 31.35 21.13
N TYR A 392 -4.98 32.04 20.03
CA TYR A 392 -3.74 32.74 19.62
C TYR A 392 -4.09 34.12 19.06
N PRO A 393 -4.55 35.05 19.91
CA PRO A 393 -5.02 36.39 19.47
C PRO A 393 -3.91 37.24 18.87
N GLU A 394 -2.64 36.88 19.11
CA GLU A 394 -1.45 37.58 18.59
C GLU A 394 -1.20 37.30 17.10
N LEU A 395 -1.84 36.28 16.53
CA LEU A 395 -1.69 35.93 15.12
C LEU A 395 -2.39 36.95 14.23
N THR A 396 -1.69 37.42 13.20
CA THR A 396 -2.28 38.27 12.16
C THR A 396 -3.26 37.46 11.27
N ASN A 397 -4.15 38.16 10.59
CA ASN A 397 -5.09 37.49 9.67
C ASN A 397 -4.37 36.71 8.56
N GLU A 398 -3.20 37.14 8.11
CA GLU A 398 -2.37 36.44 7.14
C GLU A 398 -1.78 35.14 7.71
N GLN A 399 -1.26 35.19 8.95
CA GLN A 399 -0.75 34.02 9.65
C GLN A 399 -1.86 32.99 9.92
N ILE A 400 -3.04 33.45 10.31
CA ILE A 400 -4.22 32.56 10.46
C ILE A 400 -4.60 31.91 9.14
N SER A 401 -4.57 32.67 8.04
CA SER A 401 -4.84 32.10 6.71
C SER A 401 -3.82 31.04 6.34
N LYS A 402 -2.52 31.31 6.57
CA LYS A 402 -1.44 30.32 6.36
C LYS A 402 -1.62 29.09 7.24
N ALA A 403 -1.98 29.28 8.52
CA ALA A 403 -2.24 28.15 9.45
C ALA A 403 -3.44 27.31 9.02
N CYS A 404 -4.53 27.94 8.56
CA CYS A 404 -5.71 27.24 8.05
C CYS A 404 -5.44 26.44 6.76
N ALA A 405 -4.44 26.83 5.98
CA ALA A 405 -4.02 26.13 4.78
C ALA A 405 -3.12 24.90 5.06
N ILE A 406 -2.76 24.65 6.32
CA ILE A 406 -1.94 23.49 6.68
C ILE A 406 -2.80 22.23 6.70
N HIS A 407 -2.34 21.22 5.97
CA HIS A 407 -2.97 19.91 5.89
C HIS A 407 -1.94 18.84 6.24
N PRO A 408 -1.99 18.28 7.46
CA PRO A 408 -1.11 17.20 7.86
C PRO A 408 -1.36 15.94 7.04
N LYS A 409 -0.29 15.18 6.76
CA LYS A 409 -0.39 13.93 6.02
C LYS A 409 -1.28 12.93 6.77
N GLU A 410 -2.25 12.34 6.07
CA GLU A 410 -3.13 11.31 6.63
C GLU A 410 -2.43 9.95 6.74
N GLY A 411 -2.88 9.16 7.70
CA GLY A 411 -2.37 7.83 7.99
C GLY A 411 -1.87 7.70 9.43
N ASN A 412 -1.61 6.46 9.88
CA ASN A 412 -1.12 6.21 11.23
C ASN A 412 0.27 5.58 11.16
N ALA A 413 1.15 6.01 12.06
CA ALA A 413 2.49 5.49 12.25
C ALA A 413 2.48 4.11 12.92
N GLN A 414 3.67 3.55 13.16
CA GLN A 414 3.82 2.28 13.86
C GLN A 414 3.70 2.46 15.39
N TYR A 415 4.21 3.56 15.93
CA TYR A 415 4.27 3.82 17.37
C TYR A 415 3.23 4.85 17.83
N SER A 416 2.95 4.87 19.14
CA SER A 416 2.14 5.90 19.79
C SER A 416 2.97 7.14 20.08
N LEU A 417 2.30 8.28 20.29
CA LEU A 417 2.95 9.51 20.70
C LEU A 417 3.69 9.34 22.04
N LYS A 418 3.12 8.54 22.96
CA LYS A 418 3.76 8.22 24.25
C LYS A 418 5.10 7.53 24.07
N ALA A 419 5.18 6.49 23.23
CA ALA A 419 6.42 5.78 22.95
C ALA A 419 7.43 6.69 22.22
N ILE A 420 6.99 7.50 21.25
CA ILE A 420 7.86 8.44 20.53
C ILE A 420 8.46 9.46 21.47
N ASN A 421 7.68 10.07 22.35
CA ASN A 421 8.17 11.08 23.30
C ASN A 421 9.22 10.51 24.27
N LYS A 422 9.13 9.22 24.60
CA LYS A 422 10.18 8.55 25.40
C LYS A 422 11.48 8.30 24.62
N MET A 423 11.40 8.07 23.31
CA MET A 423 12.56 7.82 22.44
C MET A 423 13.24 9.10 21.95
N LEU A 424 12.49 10.19 21.78
CA LEU A 424 12.99 11.44 21.21
C LEU A 424 14.18 12.06 21.96
N PRO A 425 14.25 12.09 23.31
CA PRO A 425 15.41 12.61 24.03
C PRO A 425 16.71 11.94 23.63
N PHE A 426 16.71 10.62 23.51
CA PHE A 426 17.87 9.83 23.12
C PHE A 426 18.22 9.98 21.63
N LEU A 427 17.23 10.03 20.76
CA LEU A 427 17.45 10.33 19.34
C LEU A 427 18.07 11.72 19.14
N ARG A 428 17.67 12.72 19.91
CA ARG A 428 18.25 14.08 19.88
C ARG A 428 19.71 14.10 20.33
N LYS A 429 20.09 13.20 21.25
CA LYS A 429 21.50 12.97 21.66
C LYS A 429 22.32 12.23 20.59
N GLY A 430 21.69 11.74 19.52
CA GLY A 430 22.36 11.13 18.38
C GLY A 430 22.43 9.60 18.43
N PHE A 431 21.78 8.95 19.38
CA PHE A 431 21.68 7.49 19.39
C PHE A 431 20.82 7.00 18.21
N ASP A 432 21.15 5.83 17.69
CA ASP A 432 20.31 5.17 16.71
C ASP A 432 18.96 4.74 17.29
N LEU A 433 18.02 4.31 16.43
CA LEU A 433 16.69 3.93 16.87
C LEU A 433 16.70 2.70 17.80
N PHE A 434 17.60 1.76 17.62
CA PHE A 434 17.66 0.54 18.43
C PHE A 434 18.07 0.88 19.87
N VAL A 435 19.14 1.63 20.03
CA VAL A 435 19.63 2.11 21.34
C VAL A 435 18.62 3.04 22.00
N SER A 436 18.09 4.03 21.25
CA SER A 436 17.09 4.97 21.75
C SER A 436 15.80 4.28 22.23
N ARG A 437 15.40 3.20 21.57
CA ARG A 437 14.23 2.40 21.95
C ARG A 437 14.49 1.64 23.26
N PHE A 438 15.69 1.09 23.41
CA PHE A 438 16.10 0.41 24.65
C PHE A 438 16.14 1.39 25.82
N LEU A 439 16.83 2.51 25.67
CA LEU A 439 16.98 3.54 26.70
C LEU A 439 15.63 4.17 27.11
N ALA A 440 14.66 4.25 26.18
CA ALA A 440 13.37 4.92 26.41
C ALA A 440 12.57 4.38 27.61
N LYS A 441 12.82 3.16 28.06
CA LYS A 441 12.11 2.52 29.17
C LYS A 441 12.96 2.44 30.45
N LEU A 442 14.25 2.63 30.39
CA LEU A 442 15.13 2.53 31.56
C LEU A 442 14.76 3.51 32.68
N PRO A 443 14.33 4.78 32.41
CA PRO A 443 13.88 5.69 33.46
C PRO A 443 12.69 5.19 34.30
N GLU A 444 11.92 4.20 33.81
CA GLU A 444 10.82 3.60 34.55
C GLU A 444 11.25 2.37 35.36
N ILE A 445 12.46 1.90 35.17
CA ILE A 445 12.97 0.65 35.76
C ILE A 445 14.11 0.92 36.72
N ILE A 446 15.02 1.83 36.37
CA ILE A 446 16.21 2.17 37.20
C ILE A 446 15.87 3.43 38.01
N PRO A 447 15.90 3.35 39.33
CA PRO A 447 15.83 4.55 40.18
C PRO A 447 16.96 5.53 39.82
N ASP A 448 16.67 6.82 39.86
CA ASP A 448 17.63 7.90 39.58
C ASP A 448 18.44 7.75 38.27
N PHE A 449 17.79 7.13 37.23
CA PHE A 449 18.39 6.93 35.91
C PHE A 449 19.07 8.19 35.36
N ALA A 450 18.47 9.37 35.60
CA ALA A 450 19.00 10.63 35.08
C ALA A 450 20.40 10.97 35.64
N ALA A 451 20.74 10.51 36.86
CA ALA A 451 22.07 10.70 37.46
C ALA A 451 23.14 9.76 36.87
N HIS A 452 22.70 8.62 36.35
CA HIS A 452 23.58 7.56 35.81
C HIS A 452 23.48 7.42 34.28
N GLU A 453 22.72 8.28 33.59
CA GLU A 453 22.46 8.15 32.15
C GLU A 453 23.75 8.11 31.32
N ASP A 454 24.73 8.97 31.64
CA ASP A 454 25.99 9.06 30.89
C ASP A 454 26.86 7.81 31.12
N GLU A 455 26.93 7.31 32.35
CA GLU A 455 27.64 6.06 32.70
C GLU A 455 27.01 4.87 31.94
N ILE A 456 25.69 4.71 32.02
CA ILE A 456 24.96 3.61 31.37
C ILE A 456 25.16 3.68 29.87
N THR A 457 24.99 4.85 29.26
CA THR A 457 25.11 5.00 27.82
C THR A 457 26.51 4.77 27.30
N LEU A 458 27.55 5.19 28.04
CA LEU A 458 28.94 4.92 27.72
C LEU A 458 29.22 3.41 27.74
N HIS A 459 28.84 2.73 28.81
CA HIS A 459 29.04 1.29 28.94
C HIS A 459 28.27 0.48 27.86
N LEU A 460 27.06 0.87 27.50
CA LEU A 460 26.31 0.25 26.37
C LEU A 460 27.07 0.40 25.06
N GLN A 461 27.71 1.55 24.81
CA GLN A 461 28.53 1.76 23.61
C GLN A 461 29.77 0.86 23.61
N GLU A 462 30.44 0.71 24.75
CA GLU A 462 31.58 -0.22 24.92
C GLU A 462 31.17 -1.66 24.62
N LEU A 463 30.02 -2.10 25.10
CA LEU A 463 29.48 -3.44 24.84
C LEU A 463 29.11 -3.63 23.33
N ILE A 464 28.66 -2.59 22.64
CA ILE A 464 28.44 -2.62 21.18
C ILE A 464 29.77 -2.86 20.46
N VAL A 465 30.83 -2.10 20.83
CA VAL A 465 32.17 -2.26 20.23
C VAL A 465 32.72 -3.67 20.52
N LYS A 466 32.64 -4.12 21.79
CA LYS A 466 33.04 -5.47 22.19
C LYS A 466 32.35 -6.56 21.36
N GLN A 467 31.04 -6.44 21.15
CA GLN A 467 30.29 -7.41 20.36
C GLN A 467 30.70 -7.41 18.88
N HIS A 468 31.03 -6.22 18.31
CA HIS A 468 31.55 -6.12 16.94
C HIS A 468 32.93 -6.80 16.85
N CYS A 469 33.84 -6.55 17.75
CA CYS A 469 35.14 -7.21 17.79
C CYS A 469 35.02 -8.74 17.86
N LEU A 470 34.16 -9.26 18.75
CA LEU A 470 33.90 -10.70 18.84
C LEU A 470 33.36 -11.31 17.54
N ARG A 471 32.51 -10.58 16.81
CA ARG A 471 31.97 -11.03 15.50
C ARG A 471 33.08 -11.03 14.43
N ASP A 472 33.94 -10.02 14.40
CA ASP A 472 35.02 -9.90 13.42
C ASP A 472 36.09 -10.97 13.69
N GLU A 473 36.45 -11.24 14.95
CA GLU A 473 37.29 -12.34 15.33
C GLU A 473 36.72 -13.70 14.95
N ALA A 474 35.43 -13.92 15.20
CA ALA A 474 34.75 -15.15 14.82
C ALA A 474 34.65 -15.34 13.29
N SER A 475 34.59 -14.24 12.52
CA SER A 475 34.60 -14.28 11.06
C SER A 475 36.00 -14.46 10.46
N SER A 476 37.04 -13.94 11.12
CA SER A 476 38.45 -13.97 10.66
C SER A 476 39.15 -15.30 10.96
N ARG A 477 38.82 -15.90 12.08
CA ARG A 477 39.21 -17.27 12.39
C ARG A 477 38.20 -18.20 11.72
N ARG A 478 38.64 -19.12 10.84
CA ARG A 478 37.86 -20.32 10.48
C ARG A 478 37.63 -21.13 11.77
N VAL A 479 36.81 -20.58 12.67
CA VAL A 479 36.51 -21.14 13.96
C VAL A 479 35.76 -22.45 13.75
N GLN A 480 36.27 -23.48 14.40
CA GLN A 480 35.62 -24.77 14.59
C GLN A 480 34.14 -24.55 14.87
N ALA A 481 33.32 -25.24 14.11
CA ALA A 481 31.86 -25.18 14.22
C ALA A 481 31.43 -25.36 15.68
N GLY A 482 30.93 -24.30 16.31
CA GLY A 482 30.35 -24.38 17.66
C GLY A 482 30.47 -23.19 18.58
N ALA A 483 31.39 -22.25 18.40
CA ALA A 483 31.49 -21.08 19.28
C ALA A 483 30.36 -20.07 19.01
N LYS A 484 29.35 -20.00 19.86
CA LYS A 484 28.26 -19.00 19.81
C LYS A 484 28.82 -17.64 20.27
N VAL A 485 28.92 -16.69 19.35
CA VAL A 485 29.15 -15.28 19.70
C VAL A 485 27.91 -14.78 20.48
N PRO A 486 28.07 -14.20 21.68
CA PRO A 486 26.92 -13.71 22.45
C PRO A 486 26.22 -12.60 21.69
N ARG A 487 24.90 -12.55 21.78
CA ARG A 487 24.09 -11.49 21.18
C ARG A 487 24.26 -10.21 22.01
N LEU A 488 24.16 -9.05 21.38
CA LEU A 488 24.29 -7.76 22.08
C LEU A 488 23.30 -7.64 23.25
N LEU A 489 22.07 -8.11 23.07
CA LEU A 489 21.06 -8.09 24.13
C LEU A 489 21.40 -9.01 25.30
N ASP A 490 22.12 -10.12 25.07
CA ASP A 490 22.56 -11.00 26.14
C ASP A 490 23.64 -10.29 26.98
N LEU A 491 24.60 -9.59 26.33
CA LEU A 491 25.63 -8.77 27.01
C LEU A 491 25.00 -7.61 27.81
N TRP A 492 23.97 -6.95 27.25
CA TRP A 492 23.27 -5.89 27.96
C TRP A 492 22.46 -6.45 29.14
N ARG A 493 21.83 -7.61 28.98
CA ARG A 493 21.09 -8.25 30.08
C ARG A 493 22.00 -8.60 31.24
N ASP A 494 23.13 -9.22 30.96
CA ASP A 494 24.13 -9.55 31.99
C ASP A 494 24.60 -8.30 32.75
N TYR A 495 24.91 -7.20 32.06
CA TYR A 495 25.26 -5.91 32.66
C TYR A 495 24.15 -5.36 33.58
N PHE A 496 22.91 -5.32 33.08
CA PHE A 496 21.81 -4.77 33.88
C PHE A 496 21.40 -5.65 35.05
N LEU A 497 21.56 -6.96 34.92
CA LEU A 497 21.31 -7.91 36.00
C LEU A 497 22.35 -7.75 37.11
N THR A 498 23.64 -7.65 36.73
CA THR A 498 24.75 -7.63 37.71
C THR A 498 24.94 -6.27 38.35
N GLU A 499 24.94 -5.20 37.60
CA GLU A 499 25.26 -3.85 38.10
C GLU A 499 24.03 -3.07 38.59
N TRP A 500 22.84 -3.34 37.99
CA TRP A 500 21.63 -2.57 38.29
C TRP A 500 20.48 -3.37 38.91
N GLY A 501 20.70 -4.67 39.16
CA GLY A 501 19.68 -5.55 39.78
C GLY A 501 18.38 -5.65 39.01
N VAL A 502 18.40 -5.47 37.67
CA VAL A 502 17.23 -5.55 36.82
C VAL A 502 16.83 -7.00 36.63
N ASP A 503 15.75 -7.43 37.29
CA ASP A 503 15.22 -8.79 37.20
C ASP A 503 14.56 -9.07 35.82
N ASP A 504 14.18 -10.33 35.60
CA ASP A 504 13.55 -10.78 34.35
C ASP A 504 12.23 -10.09 34.05
N ASP A 505 11.44 -9.77 35.07
CA ASP A 505 10.17 -9.07 34.89
C ASP A 505 10.39 -7.60 34.44
N ALA A 506 11.37 -6.94 35.05
CA ALA A 506 11.76 -5.59 34.66
C ALA A 506 12.39 -5.59 33.25
N TRP A 507 13.27 -6.57 32.98
CA TRP A 507 13.86 -6.75 31.64
C TRP A 507 12.79 -6.92 30.54
N ASN A 508 11.79 -7.74 30.76
CA ASN A 508 10.70 -7.99 29.81
C ASN A 508 9.78 -6.78 29.58
N ARG A 509 9.82 -5.78 30.47
CA ARG A 509 9.11 -4.49 30.29
C ARG A 509 9.83 -3.51 29.39
N LEU A 510 11.11 -3.74 29.08
CA LEU A 510 11.89 -2.90 28.16
C LEU A 510 11.35 -3.00 26.72
N TYR A 511 11.63 -1.98 25.91
CA TYR A 511 11.30 -2.02 24.48
C TYR A 511 12.32 -2.86 23.68
N LEU A 512 12.60 -4.07 24.13
CA LEU A 512 13.65 -4.95 23.59
C LEU A 512 13.41 -5.39 22.16
N ARG A 513 12.20 -5.71 21.86
CA ARG A 513 11.73 -5.99 20.52
C ARG A 513 10.50 -5.14 20.27
N GLY A 514 10.40 -4.52 19.13
CA GLY A 514 9.15 -3.91 18.78
C GLY A 514 8.20 -4.98 18.39
N ASP A 515 7.78 -5.90 19.28
CA ASP A 515 6.80 -6.75 18.65
C ASP A 515 6.41 -8.06 19.28
N SER A 516 6.59 -8.26 20.52
CA SER A 516 5.76 -9.30 21.11
C SER A 516 4.35 -8.77 21.38
N VAL A 517 3.61 -8.63 20.26
CA VAL A 517 2.20 -8.29 20.25
C VAL A 517 1.35 -9.39 20.87
N TYR A 518 1.93 -10.59 20.99
CA TYR A 518 1.23 -11.79 21.39
C TYR A 518 1.72 -12.21 22.78
N SER A 519 0.98 -11.85 23.82
CA SER A 519 1.18 -12.39 25.17
C SER A 519 0.53 -13.78 25.28
N VAL A 520 1.30 -14.73 25.76
CA VAL A 520 0.81 -16.08 26.06
C VAL A 520 -0.20 -16.01 27.22
N ASP A 521 -1.28 -16.76 27.12
CA ASP A 521 -2.22 -16.93 28.23
C ASP A 521 -1.52 -17.69 29.36
N PRO A 522 -1.33 -17.09 30.55
CA PRO A 522 -0.66 -17.76 31.68
C PRO A 522 -1.35 -19.05 32.10
N GLN A 523 -2.66 -19.15 31.90
CA GLN A 523 -3.44 -20.35 32.22
C GLN A 523 -3.31 -21.47 31.17
N ARG A 524 -2.86 -21.12 29.95
CA ARG A 524 -2.69 -22.04 28.83
C ARG A 524 -1.39 -21.76 28.05
N PRO A 525 -0.22 -21.87 28.68
CA PRO A 525 1.05 -21.44 28.10
C PRO A 525 1.48 -22.23 26.86
N THR A 526 0.89 -23.40 26.64
CA THR A 526 1.19 -24.29 25.52
C THR A 526 0.32 -24.03 24.28
N ARG A 527 -0.65 -23.13 24.34
CA ARG A 527 -1.57 -22.82 23.24
C ARG A 527 -1.32 -21.43 22.68
N LEU A 528 -1.44 -21.32 21.37
CA LEU A 528 -1.40 -20.02 20.70
C LEU A 528 -2.54 -19.13 21.21
N PRO A 529 -2.25 -17.88 21.63
CA PRO A 529 -3.22 -16.95 22.19
C PRO A 529 -4.24 -16.49 21.14
N ALA A 530 -5.27 -15.76 21.56
CA ALA A 530 -6.21 -15.15 20.63
C ALA A 530 -5.50 -14.10 19.75
N VAL A 531 -5.81 -14.09 18.45
CA VAL A 531 -5.30 -13.06 17.53
C VAL A 531 -5.97 -11.74 17.87
N GLU A 532 -5.22 -10.74 18.30
CA GLU A 532 -5.73 -9.40 18.56
C GLU A 532 -6.11 -8.70 17.25
N LEU A 533 -7.40 -8.71 16.93
CA LEU A 533 -7.95 -8.18 15.68
C LEU A 533 -7.73 -6.67 15.51
N GLY A 534 -7.50 -5.92 16.59
CA GLY A 534 -7.22 -4.48 16.56
C GLY A 534 -5.89 -4.11 15.89
N MET A 535 -4.93 -5.03 15.89
CA MET A 535 -3.58 -4.80 15.36
C MET A 535 -3.46 -5.14 13.88
N ILE A 536 -4.23 -6.09 13.40
CA ILE A 536 -4.23 -6.54 12.01
C ILE A 536 -5.47 -6.00 11.32
N ARG A 537 -5.32 -4.99 10.46
CA ARG A 537 -6.47 -4.36 9.77
C ARG A 537 -6.92 -5.08 8.51
N ASN A 538 -6.02 -5.86 7.90
CA ASN A 538 -6.36 -6.60 6.69
C ASN A 538 -7.21 -7.83 7.06
N PRO A 539 -8.49 -7.93 6.62
CA PRO A 539 -9.35 -9.04 6.96
C PRO A 539 -8.85 -10.40 6.47
N LEU A 540 -8.07 -10.43 5.38
CA LEU A 540 -7.44 -11.65 4.87
C LEU A 540 -6.36 -12.14 5.84
N VAL A 541 -5.47 -11.24 6.26
CA VAL A 541 -4.42 -11.56 7.23
C VAL A 541 -5.03 -12.00 8.55
N GLN A 542 -6.09 -11.31 9.03
CA GLN A 542 -6.81 -11.74 10.24
C GLN A 542 -7.37 -13.16 10.13
N ARG A 543 -7.95 -13.50 8.97
CA ARG A 543 -8.50 -14.82 8.72
C ARG A 543 -7.41 -15.87 8.67
N SER A 544 -6.34 -15.64 7.91
CA SER A 544 -5.20 -16.54 7.82
C SER A 544 -4.57 -16.80 9.18
N MET A 545 -4.36 -15.77 9.99
CA MET A 545 -3.82 -15.87 11.35
C MET A 545 -4.77 -16.63 12.28
N THR A 546 -6.09 -16.39 12.18
CA THR A 546 -7.09 -17.12 12.96
C THR A 546 -7.16 -18.59 12.56
N THR A 547 -7.04 -18.89 11.27
CA THR A 547 -7.00 -20.26 10.75
C THR A 547 -5.73 -20.97 11.20
N LEU A 548 -4.57 -20.31 11.09
CA LEU A 548 -3.29 -20.81 11.61
C LEU A 548 -3.38 -21.17 13.09
N ARG A 549 -3.92 -20.27 13.92
CA ARG A 549 -4.15 -20.52 15.34
C ARG A 549 -5.01 -21.77 15.59
N ARG A 550 -6.13 -21.87 14.87
CA ARG A 550 -7.05 -23.00 15.02
C ARG A 550 -6.40 -24.30 14.64
N LEU A 551 -5.66 -24.33 13.55
CA LEU A 551 -4.94 -25.52 13.10
C LEU A 551 -3.88 -25.95 14.11
N VAL A 552 -2.97 -25.06 14.49
CA VAL A 552 -1.86 -25.41 15.41
C VAL A 552 -2.38 -25.84 16.78
N ASN A 553 -3.39 -25.15 17.32
CA ASN A 553 -4.02 -25.57 18.58
C ASN A 553 -4.75 -26.93 18.45
N TYR A 554 -5.40 -27.19 17.30
CA TYR A 554 -6.02 -28.48 17.01
C TYR A 554 -4.98 -29.62 17.00
N LEU A 555 -3.87 -29.42 16.27
CA LEU A 555 -2.79 -30.41 16.20
C LEU A 555 -2.18 -30.68 17.59
N ARG A 556 -2.08 -29.66 18.41
CA ARG A 556 -1.58 -29.73 19.79
C ARG A 556 -2.56 -30.51 20.69
N ASP A 557 -3.85 -30.17 20.61
CA ASP A 557 -4.91 -30.81 21.44
C ASP A 557 -5.10 -32.31 21.11
N HIS A 558 -4.64 -32.77 19.93
CA HIS A 558 -4.69 -34.16 19.49
C HIS A 558 -3.32 -34.85 19.55
N ASP A 559 -2.35 -34.29 20.30
CA ASP A 559 -1.01 -34.87 20.53
C ASP A 559 -0.22 -35.14 19.22
N LYS A 560 -0.61 -34.47 18.11
CA LYS A 560 0.10 -34.58 16.84
C LYS A 560 1.45 -33.83 16.89
N ILE A 561 1.49 -32.70 17.61
CA ILE A 561 2.66 -31.88 17.86
C ILE A 561 2.79 -31.60 19.36
N ASP A 562 4.01 -31.27 19.79
CA ASP A 562 4.38 -30.95 21.17
C ASP A 562 5.12 -29.58 21.26
N GLY A 563 5.59 -29.19 22.44
CA GLY A 563 6.34 -27.93 22.64
C GLY A 563 7.71 -27.92 21.99
N GLU A 564 8.31 -29.09 21.78
CA GLU A 564 9.61 -29.27 21.16
C GLU A 564 9.55 -29.36 19.62
N THR A 565 8.33 -29.37 19.05
CA THR A 565 8.13 -29.48 17.61
C THR A 565 8.70 -28.27 16.88
N THR A 566 9.59 -28.50 15.93
CA THR A 566 10.12 -27.49 15.04
C THR A 566 9.03 -27.03 14.07
N ILE A 567 8.82 -25.73 13.93
CA ILE A 567 7.87 -25.19 12.93
C ILE A 567 8.64 -24.49 11.82
N ARG A 568 8.34 -24.86 10.57
CA ARG A 568 8.86 -24.19 9.37
C ARG A 568 7.68 -23.65 8.56
N ILE A 569 7.71 -22.35 8.26
CA ILE A 569 6.60 -21.69 7.58
C ILE A 569 7.07 -20.99 6.30
N GLU A 570 6.38 -21.28 5.20
CA GLU A 570 6.56 -20.50 3.98
C GLU A 570 5.79 -19.19 4.07
N LEU A 571 6.46 -18.16 3.62
CA LEU A 571 5.93 -16.83 3.57
C LEU A 571 5.27 -16.61 2.22
N ALA A 572 3.96 -16.45 2.21
CA ALA A 572 3.21 -16.19 0.98
C ALA A 572 3.79 -14.96 0.26
N ARG A 573 4.14 -15.13 -0.99
CA ARG A 573 4.43 -14.01 -1.90
C ARG A 573 3.17 -13.19 -2.01
N GLY A 574 3.23 -11.91 -1.66
CA GLY A 574 2.24 -10.87 -1.68
C GLY A 574 0.78 -11.27 -1.90
N VAL A 575 -0.12 -10.74 -1.09
CA VAL A 575 -1.57 -10.85 -1.30
C VAL A 575 -1.92 -10.08 -2.57
N ASN A 576 -1.71 -10.72 -3.74
CA ASN A 576 -2.22 -10.17 -4.99
C ASN A 576 -3.74 -10.12 -4.90
N ASP A 577 -4.34 -8.96 -5.16
CA ASP A 577 -5.78 -8.86 -5.28
C ASP A 577 -6.29 -9.73 -6.46
N TYR A 578 -7.58 -10.01 -6.46
CA TYR A 578 -8.21 -10.84 -7.49
C TYR A 578 -7.90 -10.34 -8.91
N ALA A 579 -7.95 -9.02 -9.15
CA ALA A 579 -7.65 -8.44 -10.46
C ALA A 579 -6.22 -8.73 -10.90
N THR A 580 -5.27 -8.59 -9.99
CA THR A 580 -3.86 -8.87 -10.26
C THR A 580 -3.65 -10.36 -10.54
N ARG A 581 -4.29 -11.27 -9.79
CA ARG A 581 -4.21 -12.71 -10.05
C ARG A 581 -4.81 -13.08 -11.41
N GLN A 582 -5.99 -12.57 -11.75
CA GLN A 582 -6.62 -12.80 -13.05
C GLN A 582 -5.80 -12.23 -14.20
N ALA A 583 -5.21 -11.05 -14.02
CA ALA A 583 -4.34 -10.45 -15.02
C ALA A 583 -3.06 -11.28 -15.25
N ILE A 584 -2.42 -11.74 -14.17
CA ILE A 584 -1.24 -12.61 -14.24
C ILE A 584 -1.60 -13.93 -14.93
N LYS A 585 -2.73 -14.55 -14.55
CA LYS A 585 -3.22 -15.80 -15.16
C LYS A 585 -3.44 -15.61 -16.66
N ARG A 586 -4.18 -14.59 -17.09
CA ARG A 586 -4.43 -14.29 -18.51
C ARG A 586 -3.15 -13.99 -19.28
N TYR A 587 -2.19 -13.29 -18.64
CA TYR A 587 -0.89 -13.01 -19.26
C TYR A 587 -0.09 -14.31 -19.46
N GLN A 588 -0.08 -15.20 -18.46
CA GLN A 588 0.58 -16.51 -18.54
C GLN A 588 -0.07 -17.40 -19.59
N GLU A 589 -1.41 -17.50 -19.60
CA GLU A 589 -2.17 -18.24 -20.62
C GLU A 589 -1.87 -17.71 -22.04
N GLY A 590 -1.76 -16.39 -22.20
CA GLY A 590 -1.37 -15.77 -23.47
C GLY A 590 0.06 -16.14 -23.90
N ARG A 591 1.01 -16.15 -22.96
CA ARG A 591 2.40 -16.58 -23.24
C ARG A 591 2.48 -18.06 -23.55
N GLU A 592 1.74 -18.90 -22.83
CA GLU A 592 1.67 -20.34 -23.07
C GLU A 592 1.08 -20.66 -24.44
N LYS A 593 0.01 -19.94 -24.83
CA LYS A 593 -0.53 -20.03 -26.17
C LYS A 593 0.51 -19.66 -27.24
N GLN A 594 1.24 -18.56 -27.08
CA GLN A 594 2.31 -18.18 -28.00
C GLN A 594 3.38 -19.29 -28.14
N ARG A 595 3.77 -19.93 -27.02
CA ARG A 595 4.71 -21.06 -27.01
C ARG A 595 4.13 -22.29 -27.73
N SER A 596 2.85 -22.58 -27.51
CA SER A 596 2.15 -23.67 -28.18
C SER A 596 2.03 -23.43 -29.69
N ASP A 597 1.67 -22.21 -30.09
CA ASP A 597 1.59 -21.83 -31.51
C ASP A 597 2.98 -21.92 -32.17
N ALA A 598 4.04 -21.42 -31.50
CA ALA A 598 5.42 -21.58 -31.97
C ALA A 598 5.84 -23.05 -32.11
N ALA A 599 5.50 -23.91 -31.15
CA ALA A 599 5.78 -25.33 -31.21
C ALA A 599 5.09 -26.00 -32.40
N GLN A 600 3.87 -25.61 -32.72
CA GLN A 600 3.15 -26.12 -33.92
C GLN A 600 3.83 -25.67 -35.23
N GLU A 601 4.27 -24.42 -35.32
CA GLU A 601 5.00 -23.93 -36.51
C GLU A 601 6.37 -24.64 -36.69
N ILE A 602 7.11 -24.87 -35.60
CA ILE A 602 8.36 -25.62 -35.60
C ILE A 602 8.13 -27.05 -36.06
N LEU A 603 7.05 -27.69 -35.61
CA LEU A 603 6.72 -29.05 -36.03
C LEU A 603 6.41 -29.15 -37.53
N LYS A 604 5.72 -28.13 -38.10
CA LYS A 604 5.40 -28.08 -39.54
C LYS A 604 6.66 -28.07 -40.45
N ILE A 605 7.73 -27.46 -39.95
CA ILE A 605 9.02 -27.38 -40.67
C ILE A 605 9.91 -28.59 -40.44
N GLY A 606 9.44 -29.61 -39.70
CA GLY A 606 10.20 -30.85 -39.45
C GLY A 606 11.37 -30.70 -38.48
N VAL A 607 11.39 -29.65 -37.65
CA VAL A 607 12.41 -29.43 -36.60
C VAL A 607 11.92 -30.03 -35.28
N ALA A 608 12.82 -30.62 -34.51
CA ALA A 608 12.49 -31.15 -33.19
C ALA A 608 12.04 -30.02 -32.24
N VAL A 609 10.87 -30.16 -31.61
CA VAL A 609 10.32 -29.20 -30.66
C VAL A 609 11.10 -29.31 -29.34
N THR A 610 11.95 -28.36 -29.08
CA THR A 610 12.71 -28.21 -27.82
C THR A 610 12.46 -26.81 -27.23
N GLU A 611 12.74 -26.62 -25.97
CA GLU A 611 12.66 -25.31 -25.33
C GLU A 611 13.51 -24.25 -26.03
N ASP A 612 14.74 -24.62 -26.43
CA ASP A 612 15.65 -23.77 -27.21
C ASP A 612 15.06 -23.41 -28.58
N ALA A 613 14.45 -24.36 -29.27
CA ALA A 613 13.80 -24.12 -30.57
C ALA A 613 12.60 -23.14 -30.41
N ILE A 614 11.79 -23.35 -29.38
CA ILE A 614 10.66 -22.44 -29.09
C ILE A 614 11.17 -21.03 -28.76
N ASP A 615 12.20 -20.91 -27.92
CA ASP A 615 12.79 -19.62 -27.59
C ASP A 615 13.38 -18.92 -28.80
N ARG A 616 14.09 -19.64 -29.69
CA ARG A 616 14.62 -19.12 -30.97
C ARG A 616 13.50 -18.60 -31.87
N TYR A 617 12.43 -19.36 -32.02
CA TYR A 617 11.28 -18.96 -32.83
C TYR A 617 10.62 -17.67 -32.28
N LEU A 618 10.35 -17.61 -30.98
CA LEU A 618 9.74 -16.44 -30.34
C LEU A 618 10.63 -15.20 -30.45
N LEU A 619 11.94 -15.33 -30.28
CA LEU A 619 12.89 -14.22 -30.40
C LEU A 619 12.98 -13.73 -31.84
N TRP A 620 12.95 -14.65 -32.83
CA TRP A 620 12.93 -14.33 -34.24
C TRP A 620 11.70 -13.55 -34.65
N GLU A 621 10.51 -13.96 -34.19
CA GLU A 621 9.26 -13.21 -34.36
C GLU A 621 9.31 -11.80 -33.71
N GLU A 622 9.80 -11.72 -32.50
CA GLU A 622 9.94 -10.46 -31.77
C GLU A 622 10.86 -9.44 -32.44
N GLN A 623 11.85 -9.93 -33.21
CA GLN A 623 12.81 -9.12 -33.96
C GLN A 623 12.37 -8.79 -35.40
N GLY A 624 11.15 -9.21 -35.78
CA GLY A 624 10.67 -9.02 -37.16
C GLY A 624 11.55 -9.72 -38.19
N HIS A 625 12.07 -10.91 -37.86
CA HIS A 625 12.90 -11.77 -38.70
C HIS A 625 14.27 -11.18 -39.11
N GLN A 626 14.76 -10.19 -38.34
CA GLN A 626 16.02 -9.47 -38.62
C GLN A 626 16.97 -9.48 -37.43
N CYS A 627 18.25 -9.61 -37.68
CA CYS A 627 19.30 -9.40 -36.67
C CYS A 627 19.39 -7.91 -36.33
N LEU A 628 19.10 -7.54 -35.07
CA LEU A 628 19.14 -6.15 -34.64
C LEU A 628 20.54 -5.53 -34.69
N TYR A 629 21.59 -6.35 -34.58
CA TYR A 629 22.97 -5.90 -34.57
C TYR A 629 23.52 -5.65 -35.98
N THR A 630 23.30 -6.55 -36.91
CA THR A 630 23.86 -6.46 -38.28
C THR A 630 22.86 -5.95 -39.31
N GLY A 631 21.54 -6.04 -39.04
CA GLY A 631 20.50 -5.71 -40.00
C GLY A 631 20.20 -6.81 -41.00
N GLU A 632 20.87 -7.98 -40.90
CA GLU A 632 20.63 -9.09 -41.81
C GLU A 632 19.31 -9.80 -41.54
N SER A 633 18.66 -10.23 -42.62
CA SER A 633 17.43 -11.02 -42.51
C SER A 633 17.75 -12.45 -42.05
N ILE A 634 16.99 -12.96 -41.10
CA ILE A 634 17.17 -14.30 -40.54
C ILE A 634 16.15 -15.23 -41.20
N GLY A 635 16.63 -16.10 -42.07
CA GLY A 635 15.79 -17.11 -42.69
C GLY A 635 15.38 -18.21 -41.71
N LEU A 636 14.15 -18.70 -41.83
CA LEU A 636 13.60 -19.72 -40.92
C LEU A 636 14.45 -21.01 -40.91
N GLY A 637 15.01 -21.39 -42.08
CA GLY A 637 15.91 -22.55 -42.20
C GLY A 637 17.28 -22.35 -41.55
N GLU A 638 17.77 -21.12 -41.42
CA GLU A 638 19.04 -20.75 -40.78
C GLU A 638 18.90 -20.61 -39.24
N LEU A 639 17.70 -20.24 -38.78
CA LEU A 639 17.39 -20.02 -37.36
C LEU A 639 17.74 -21.24 -36.49
N PHE A 640 17.49 -22.45 -36.98
CA PHE A 640 17.66 -23.69 -36.20
C PHE A 640 18.98 -24.44 -36.46
N LYS A 641 19.75 -24.06 -37.49
CA LYS A 641 21.02 -24.72 -37.80
C LYS A 641 22.17 -24.35 -36.85
N GLY A 642 22.08 -23.19 -36.18
CA GLY A 642 23.12 -22.71 -35.24
C GLY A 642 24.49 -22.39 -35.89
N GLU A 643 24.58 -22.37 -37.23
CA GLU A 643 25.81 -22.11 -37.95
C GLU A 643 26.09 -20.63 -38.15
N ARG A 644 25.04 -19.83 -38.37
CA ARG A 644 25.15 -18.42 -38.68
C ARG A 644 24.55 -17.51 -37.59
N PHE A 645 23.44 -17.92 -36.99
CA PHE A 645 22.72 -17.17 -35.94
C PHE A 645 22.61 -17.97 -34.66
N ASP A 646 22.77 -17.33 -33.52
CA ASP A 646 22.63 -17.93 -32.20
C ASP A 646 21.93 -16.99 -31.20
N ILE A 647 21.43 -17.57 -30.12
CA ILE A 647 20.87 -16.79 -29.00
C ILE A 647 22.00 -16.03 -28.33
N GLU A 648 21.81 -14.75 -28.22
CA GLU A 648 22.71 -13.79 -27.60
C GLU A 648 22.07 -13.18 -26.35
N HIS A 649 22.86 -12.96 -25.28
CA HIS A 649 22.43 -12.21 -24.10
C HIS A 649 22.74 -10.74 -24.28
N THR A 650 21.70 -9.91 -24.40
CA THR A 650 21.81 -8.48 -24.67
C THR A 650 22.72 -7.79 -23.63
N ILE A 651 22.49 -8.06 -22.33
CA ILE A 651 23.46 -7.79 -21.28
C ILE A 651 24.16 -9.10 -20.98
N PRO A 652 25.50 -9.19 -21.10
CA PRO A 652 26.24 -10.41 -20.89
C PRO A 652 25.89 -11.08 -19.55
N ARG A 653 25.67 -12.38 -19.59
CA ARG A 653 25.31 -13.18 -18.43
C ARG A 653 26.30 -13.04 -17.26
N SER A 654 27.59 -12.86 -17.57
CA SER A 654 28.62 -12.60 -16.56
C SER A 654 28.45 -11.28 -15.81
N LYS A 655 27.69 -10.33 -16.35
CA LYS A 655 27.42 -9.02 -15.76
C LYS A 655 26.03 -8.94 -15.10
N SER A 656 25.02 -9.62 -15.63
CA SER A 656 23.62 -9.53 -15.17
C SER A 656 23.11 -10.77 -14.44
N GLY A 657 23.68 -11.96 -14.69
CA GLY A 657 23.11 -13.23 -14.24
C GLY A 657 21.73 -13.55 -14.84
N ASP A 658 21.20 -12.72 -15.73
CA ASP A 658 19.83 -12.80 -16.27
C ASP A 658 19.76 -13.67 -17.53
N ASP A 659 19.02 -14.77 -17.44
CA ASP A 659 18.76 -15.72 -18.54
C ASP A 659 17.32 -15.64 -19.07
N SER A 660 16.56 -14.60 -18.71
CA SER A 660 15.19 -14.39 -19.19
C SER A 660 15.15 -14.06 -20.69
N LEU A 661 14.02 -14.37 -21.35
CA LEU A 661 13.78 -13.99 -22.75
C LEU A 661 13.92 -12.48 -23.00
N ALA A 662 13.65 -11.66 -22.00
CA ALA A 662 13.84 -10.22 -22.11
C ALA A 662 15.32 -9.82 -22.27
N ASN A 663 16.25 -10.69 -21.85
CA ASN A 663 17.68 -10.48 -22.01
C ASN A 663 18.29 -11.27 -23.20
N LYS A 664 17.45 -11.83 -24.06
CA LYS A 664 17.87 -12.64 -25.19
C LYS A 664 17.44 -12.04 -26.52
N THR A 665 18.29 -12.20 -27.55
CA THR A 665 17.99 -11.90 -28.95
C THR A 665 18.70 -12.90 -29.85
N ILE A 666 18.28 -12.99 -31.12
CA ILE A 666 19.02 -13.74 -32.13
C ILE A 666 20.05 -12.79 -32.75
N CYS A 667 21.29 -13.18 -32.72
CA CYS A 667 22.42 -12.42 -33.25
C CYS A 667 23.24 -13.26 -34.20
N GLU A 668 23.84 -12.64 -35.20
CA GLU A 668 24.84 -13.27 -36.04
C GLU A 668 26.06 -13.68 -35.20
N LEU A 669 26.49 -14.91 -35.38
CA LEU A 669 27.52 -15.56 -34.57
C LEU A 669 28.88 -14.84 -34.61
N THR A 670 29.28 -14.37 -35.80
CA THR A 670 30.52 -13.63 -36.00
C THR A 670 30.51 -12.30 -35.29
N TYR A 671 29.41 -11.55 -35.42
CA TYR A 671 29.22 -10.28 -34.74
C TYR A 671 29.23 -10.46 -33.20
N ASN A 672 28.47 -11.45 -32.71
CA ASN A 672 28.39 -11.72 -31.26
C ASN A 672 29.77 -12.08 -30.68
N ARG A 673 30.52 -12.96 -31.34
CA ARG A 673 31.80 -13.46 -30.81
C ARG A 673 32.98 -12.50 -31.01
N GLN A 674 33.01 -11.72 -32.10
CA GLN A 674 34.17 -10.91 -32.46
C GLN A 674 33.99 -9.41 -32.12
N ILE A 675 32.77 -8.87 -32.25
CA ILE A 675 32.49 -7.46 -32.08
C ILE A 675 31.83 -7.16 -30.72
N LYS A 676 30.65 -7.75 -30.46
CA LYS A 676 29.93 -7.49 -29.21
C LYS A 676 30.67 -8.09 -28.01
N LYS A 677 31.07 -9.36 -28.07
CA LYS A 677 31.76 -10.06 -26.96
C LYS A 677 31.02 -9.92 -25.62
N GLY A 678 31.71 -9.39 -24.58
CA GLY A 678 31.18 -9.08 -23.25
C GLY A 678 30.69 -7.65 -23.10
N ASN A 679 30.39 -6.93 -24.17
CA ASN A 679 29.91 -5.56 -24.14
C ASN A 679 28.39 -5.47 -24.18
N VAL A 680 27.82 -4.36 -23.68
CA VAL A 680 26.42 -4.02 -23.88
C VAL A 680 26.22 -3.43 -25.29
N PRO A 681 25.00 -3.51 -25.88
CA PRO A 681 24.76 -3.02 -27.25
C PRO A 681 25.16 -1.56 -27.46
N LYS A 682 24.92 -0.69 -26.49
CA LYS A 682 25.27 0.72 -26.55
C LYS A 682 26.78 1.00 -26.71
N SER A 683 27.61 0.04 -26.32
CA SER A 683 29.06 0.11 -26.50
C SER A 683 29.55 -0.48 -27.82
N CYS A 684 28.63 -0.92 -28.71
CA CYS A 684 29.00 -1.45 -30.02
C CYS A 684 29.29 -0.32 -31.00
N PRO A 685 30.24 -0.53 -31.98
CA PRO A 685 30.68 0.55 -32.86
C PRO A 685 29.60 1.03 -33.84
N ASN A 686 28.58 0.22 -34.15
CA ASN A 686 27.44 0.57 -35.00
C ASN A 686 26.15 0.80 -34.21
N TYR A 687 26.24 1.35 -33.00
CA TYR A 687 25.07 1.52 -32.13
C TYR A 687 23.96 2.38 -32.75
N ASP A 688 24.29 3.40 -33.53
CA ASP A 688 23.31 4.26 -34.20
C ASP A 688 22.41 3.46 -35.15
N GLU A 689 22.96 2.49 -35.86
CA GLU A 689 22.20 1.59 -36.74
C GLU A 689 21.33 0.63 -35.90
N ILE A 690 21.88 0.08 -34.81
CA ILE A 690 21.12 -0.75 -33.87
C ILE A 690 19.94 0.07 -33.29
N TYR A 691 20.20 1.31 -32.92
CA TYR A 691 19.19 2.21 -32.37
C TYR A 691 18.05 2.46 -33.38
N ILE A 692 18.34 2.64 -34.66
CA ILE A 692 17.32 2.80 -35.71
C ILE A 692 16.46 1.52 -35.83
N ARG A 693 17.08 0.35 -35.80
CA ARG A 693 16.37 -0.95 -35.93
C ARG A 693 15.47 -1.29 -34.76
N LEU A 694 15.65 -0.62 -33.60
CA LEU A 694 14.76 -0.73 -32.44
C LEU A 694 13.45 0.10 -32.56
N ALA A 695 13.25 0.86 -33.63
CA ALA A 695 12.05 1.67 -33.82
C ALA A 695 10.72 0.89 -33.67
N PRO A 696 10.58 -0.35 -34.23
CA PRO A 696 9.36 -1.14 -34.03
C PRO A 696 9.07 -1.47 -32.55
N TRP A 697 10.11 -1.73 -31.76
CA TRP A 697 9.96 -2.00 -30.34
C TRP A 697 9.57 -0.74 -29.54
N ARG A 698 10.10 0.44 -29.93
CA ARG A 698 9.68 1.72 -29.32
C ARG A 698 8.21 2.01 -29.63
N THR A 699 7.80 1.85 -30.89
CA THR A 699 6.39 2.00 -31.29
C THR A 699 5.49 1.07 -30.47
N LYS A 700 5.89 -0.19 -30.29
CA LYS A 700 5.13 -1.16 -29.49
C LYS A 700 5.06 -0.76 -28.02
N VAL A 701 6.13 -0.23 -27.44
CA VAL A 701 6.14 0.31 -26.08
C VAL A 701 5.18 1.50 -25.94
N ASP A 702 5.20 2.41 -26.90
CA ASP A 702 4.32 3.60 -26.90
C ASP A 702 2.83 3.20 -27.03
N ASP A 703 2.50 2.25 -27.88
CA ASP A 703 1.13 1.77 -28.07
C ASP A 703 0.60 1.00 -26.85
N LEU A 704 1.46 0.20 -26.23
CA LEU A 704 1.14 -0.47 -24.97
C LEU A 704 0.97 0.54 -23.83
N ASP A 705 1.77 1.60 -23.78
CA ASP A 705 1.63 2.66 -22.76
C ASP A 705 0.32 3.46 -22.96
N LYS A 706 -0.02 3.80 -24.22
CA LYS A 706 -1.32 4.42 -24.56
C LYS A 706 -2.48 3.53 -24.12
N THR A 707 -2.43 2.25 -24.47
CA THR A 707 -3.46 1.26 -24.09
C THR A 707 -3.56 1.12 -22.58
N TYR A 708 -2.44 1.01 -21.87
CA TYR A 708 -2.41 0.98 -20.42
C TYR A 708 -3.08 2.20 -19.79
N ARG A 709 -2.74 3.40 -20.26
CA ARG A 709 -3.33 4.67 -19.78
C ARG A 709 -4.84 4.72 -20.05
N GLN A 710 -5.27 4.31 -21.23
CA GLN A 710 -6.70 4.24 -21.59
C GLN A 710 -7.47 3.29 -20.66
N GLN A 711 -6.98 2.05 -20.48
CA GLN A 711 -7.62 1.08 -19.60
C GLN A 711 -7.60 1.52 -18.13
N LYS A 712 -6.51 2.12 -17.67
CA LYS A 712 -6.41 2.70 -16.34
C LYS A 712 -7.42 3.83 -16.12
N ASN A 713 -7.61 4.70 -17.10
CA ASN A 713 -8.62 5.75 -17.06
C ASN A 713 -10.05 5.17 -17.10
N ARG A 714 -10.30 4.20 -17.98
CA ARG A 714 -11.58 3.49 -18.04
C ARG A 714 -11.94 2.84 -16.70
N ALA A 715 -10.97 2.21 -16.03
CA ALA A 715 -11.17 1.63 -14.70
C ALA A 715 -11.49 2.68 -13.62
N LYS A 716 -11.06 3.94 -13.81
CA LYS A 716 -11.38 5.06 -12.91
C LYS A 716 -12.77 5.63 -13.10
N ILE A 717 -13.18 5.77 -14.37
CA ILE A 717 -14.40 6.49 -14.77
C ILE A 717 -15.63 5.56 -14.77
N ALA A 718 -15.45 4.25 -15.00
CA ALA A 718 -16.53 3.30 -15.06
C ALA A 718 -17.38 3.29 -13.79
N VAL A 719 -18.68 3.47 -13.95
CA VAL A 719 -19.67 3.43 -12.86
C VAL A 719 -20.08 1.98 -12.58
N ASP A 720 -20.15 1.16 -13.62
CA ASP A 720 -20.48 -0.26 -13.51
C ASP A 720 -19.31 -1.05 -12.91
N PRO A 721 -19.51 -1.80 -11.83
CA PRO A 721 -18.45 -2.53 -11.14
C PRO A 721 -17.78 -3.60 -12.02
N GLY A 722 -18.55 -4.28 -12.90
CA GLY A 722 -18.03 -5.30 -13.80
C GLY A 722 -17.10 -4.69 -14.86
N VAL A 723 -17.54 -3.58 -15.50
CA VAL A 723 -16.72 -2.83 -16.46
C VAL A 723 -15.44 -2.30 -15.81
N LYS A 724 -15.54 -1.78 -14.58
CA LYS A 724 -14.40 -1.31 -13.80
C LYS A 724 -13.40 -2.43 -13.51
N ALA A 725 -13.88 -3.60 -13.12
CA ALA A 725 -13.07 -4.78 -12.85
C ALA A 725 -12.33 -5.26 -14.11
N GLN A 726 -13.04 -5.42 -15.23
CA GLN A 726 -12.46 -5.86 -16.49
C GLN A 726 -11.42 -4.85 -17.02
N ALA A 727 -11.70 -3.56 -16.94
CA ALA A 727 -10.74 -2.52 -17.32
C ALA A 727 -9.47 -2.55 -16.44
N ARG A 728 -9.62 -2.82 -15.13
CA ARG A 728 -8.49 -2.97 -14.21
C ARG A 728 -7.64 -4.21 -14.52
N ILE A 729 -8.26 -5.36 -14.78
CA ILE A 729 -7.58 -6.59 -15.18
C ILE A 729 -6.81 -6.34 -16.47
N LYS A 730 -7.45 -5.75 -17.49
CA LYS A 730 -6.83 -5.42 -18.77
C LYS A 730 -5.67 -4.43 -18.60
N ALA A 731 -5.82 -3.39 -17.75
CA ALA A 731 -4.74 -2.46 -17.47
C ALA A 731 -3.53 -3.15 -16.84
N ILE A 732 -3.73 -4.06 -15.87
CA ILE A 732 -2.63 -4.80 -15.24
C ILE A 732 -1.98 -5.76 -16.24
N GLN A 733 -2.77 -6.48 -17.05
CA GLN A 733 -2.26 -7.36 -18.11
C GLN A 733 -1.39 -6.58 -19.11
N THR A 734 -1.92 -5.46 -19.62
CA THR A 734 -1.17 -4.58 -20.54
C THR A 734 0.12 -4.04 -19.90
N ARG A 735 0.08 -3.74 -18.61
CA ARG A 735 1.27 -3.30 -17.86
C ARG A 735 2.34 -4.38 -17.76
N LEU A 736 1.97 -5.65 -17.61
CA LEU A 736 2.92 -6.77 -17.59
C LEU A 736 3.64 -6.88 -18.94
N GLU A 737 2.89 -6.78 -20.03
CA GLU A 737 3.45 -6.79 -21.39
C GLU A 737 4.30 -5.55 -21.66
N LEU A 738 3.84 -4.36 -21.27
CA LEU A 738 4.60 -3.11 -21.36
C LEU A 738 5.92 -3.19 -20.61
N ASN A 739 5.93 -3.77 -19.41
CA ASN A 739 7.15 -3.93 -18.63
C ASN A 739 8.14 -4.88 -19.32
N TYR A 740 7.66 -5.98 -19.92
CA TYR A 740 8.51 -6.89 -20.69
C TYR A 740 9.23 -6.18 -21.85
N TRP A 741 8.48 -5.39 -22.66
CA TRP A 741 9.06 -4.68 -23.80
C TRP A 741 9.94 -3.50 -23.39
N ARG A 742 9.58 -2.79 -22.33
CA ARG A 742 10.45 -1.74 -21.75
C ARG A 742 11.75 -2.32 -21.22
N ASP A 743 11.67 -3.45 -20.52
CA ASP A 743 12.86 -4.14 -20.02
C ASP A 743 13.76 -4.60 -21.16
N LYS A 744 13.18 -5.08 -22.25
CA LYS A 744 13.91 -5.53 -23.44
C LYS A 744 14.58 -4.36 -24.15
N LEU A 745 13.86 -3.26 -24.34
CA LEU A 745 14.38 -2.04 -24.96
C LEU A 745 15.48 -1.39 -24.10
N TYR A 746 15.27 -1.28 -22.79
CA TYR A 746 16.23 -0.74 -21.84
C TYR A 746 17.60 -1.41 -21.91
N ARG A 747 17.63 -2.76 -22.09
CA ARG A 747 18.88 -3.50 -22.21
C ARG A 747 19.71 -3.15 -23.44
N PHE A 748 19.09 -2.62 -24.47
CA PHE A 748 19.78 -2.08 -25.64
C PHE A 748 20.27 -0.64 -25.44
N GLU A 749 19.63 0.12 -24.54
CA GLU A 749 19.86 1.56 -24.37
C GLU A 749 20.71 1.88 -23.13
N VAL A 750 20.95 0.91 -22.24
CA VAL A 750 21.71 1.12 -21.00
C VAL A 750 23.21 1.26 -21.24
N ASP A 751 23.83 2.19 -20.52
CA ASP A 751 25.28 2.35 -20.49
C ASP A 751 25.99 1.29 -19.64
N ALA A 752 27.16 0.88 -20.04
CA ALA A 752 27.94 -0.15 -19.31
C ALA A 752 28.24 0.21 -17.84
N GLY A 753 28.30 1.51 -17.50
CA GLY A 753 28.50 2.00 -16.13
C GLY A 753 27.24 2.03 -15.29
N ASN A 754 26.04 1.90 -15.89
CA ASN A 754 24.74 2.05 -15.21
C ASN A 754 24.00 0.71 -15.04
N LEU A 755 24.67 -0.41 -15.24
CA LEU A 755 24.08 -1.76 -15.13
C LEU A 755 23.59 -2.09 -13.71
N GLU A 756 24.07 -1.40 -12.68
CA GLU A 756 23.75 -1.62 -11.27
C GLU A 756 22.59 -0.73 -10.77
N ASP A 757 21.92 0.05 -11.63
CA ASP A 757 20.82 0.93 -11.21
C ASP A 757 19.54 0.13 -10.89
N PRO A 758 19.17 -0.03 -9.59
CA PRO A 758 17.99 -0.80 -9.18
C PRO A 758 16.65 -0.11 -9.46
N GLU A 759 16.64 1.20 -9.79
CA GLU A 759 15.37 1.94 -9.99
C GLU A 759 14.85 1.79 -11.43
N ASN A 760 15.70 1.65 -12.40
CA ASN A 760 15.34 1.49 -13.81
C ASN A 760 15.49 0.05 -14.32
N GLY A 761 16.21 -0.81 -13.61
CA GLY A 761 16.44 -2.21 -13.95
C GLY A 761 15.46 -3.13 -13.26
N LEU A 762 14.78 -4.00 -14.02
CA LEU A 762 14.30 -5.36 -13.66
C LEU A 762 13.54 -5.58 -12.32
N SER A 763 13.51 -4.67 -11.37
CA SER A 763 13.12 -4.95 -9.99
C SER A 763 11.81 -4.28 -9.49
N GLY A 764 11.15 -3.44 -10.28
CA GLY A 764 9.91 -2.75 -9.84
C GLY A 764 8.76 -3.68 -9.47
N PHE A 765 8.74 -4.89 -10.04
CA PHE A 765 7.76 -5.93 -9.72
C PHE A 765 8.09 -6.66 -8.40
N LYS A 766 9.37 -6.87 -8.11
CA LYS A 766 9.83 -7.62 -6.93
C LYS A 766 9.70 -6.83 -5.61
N LYS A 767 9.91 -5.51 -5.61
CA LYS A 767 9.93 -4.70 -4.38
C LYS A 767 8.57 -4.51 -3.70
N ARG A 768 7.48 -4.34 -4.45
CA ARG A 768 6.12 -4.16 -3.86
C ARG A 768 5.52 -5.45 -3.33
N GLN A 769 5.83 -6.58 -3.95
CA GLN A 769 5.40 -7.90 -3.49
C GLN A 769 6.09 -8.33 -2.20
N LEU A 770 7.34 -7.90 -1.98
CA LEU A 770 8.13 -8.20 -0.79
C LEU A 770 7.61 -7.50 0.48
N VAL A 771 7.03 -6.30 0.37
CA VAL A 771 6.58 -5.53 1.54
C VAL A 771 5.32 -6.14 2.17
N ASP A 772 4.32 -6.52 1.37
CA ASP A 772 3.06 -7.07 1.89
C ASP A 772 3.24 -8.51 2.40
N SER A 773 4.09 -9.30 1.75
CA SER A 773 4.51 -10.63 2.22
C SER A 773 5.31 -10.53 3.52
N GLY A 774 6.20 -9.55 3.63
CA GLY A 774 7.01 -9.32 4.82
C GLY A 774 6.16 -9.07 6.07
N ILE A 775 5.05 -8.33 5.94
CA ILE A 775 4.16 -8.00 7.07
C ILE A 775 3.43 -9.26 7.57
N MET A 776 2.81 -10.04 6.66
CA MET A 776 2.09 -11.25 7.03
C MET A 776 3.02 -12.30 7.64
N SER A 777 4.21 -12.41 7.09
CA SER A 777 5.31 -13.26 7.50
C SER A 777 5.81 -12.96 8.89
N SER A 778 6.12 -11.70 9.12
CA SER A 778 6.58 -11.21 10.41
C SER A 778 5.57 -11.56 11.50
N HIS A 779 4.28 -11.26 11.27
CA HIS A 779 3.21 -11.57 12.22
C HIS A 779 3.05 -13.07 12.47
N ALA A 780 3.10 -13.92 11.44
CA ALA A 780 2.94 -15.37 11.60
C ALA A 780 4.12 -15.99 12.39
N VAL A 781 5.35 -15.61 12.05
CA VAL A 781 6.55 -16.10 12.75
C VAL A 781 6.56 -15.67 14.21
N GLU A 782 6.27 -14.39 14.48
CA GLU A 782 6.21 -13.89 15.86
C GLU A 782 5.09 -14.54 16.67
N PHE A 783 3.94 -14.72 16.03
CA PHE A 783 2.81 -15.39 16.65
C PHE A 783 3.14 -16.83 17.05
N LEU A 784 3.78 -17.59 16.18
CA LEU A 784 4.21 -18.96 16.48
C LEU A 784 5.33 -18.97 17.55
N ARG A 785 6.27 -18.02 17.51
CA ARG A 785 7.34 -17.87 18.50
C ARG A 785 6.85 -17.49 19.90
N SER A 786 5.61 -17.05 20.04
CA SER A 786 5.04 -16.82 21.38
C SER A 786 4.92 -18.11 22.20
N VAL A 787 4.86 -19.28 21.53
CA VAL A 787 4.68 -20.59 22.19
C VAL A 787 5.78 -21.59 21.82
N TYR A 788 6.31 -21.53 20.60
CA TYR A 788 7.30 -22.48 20.08
C TYR A 788 8.68 -21.83 19.97
N GLU A 789 9.70 -22.50 20.50
CA GLU A 789 11.08 -21.99 20.50
C GLU A 789 11.70 -22.05 19.08
N HIS A 790 11.45 -23.13 18.34
CA HIS A 790 12.08 -23.42 17.06
C HIS A 790 11.16 -23.10 15.88
N VAL A 791 11.04 -21.81 15.53
CA VAL A 791 10.25 -21.34 14.38
C VAL A 791 11.14 -20.71 13.32
N TYR A 792 11.15 -21.28 12.13
CA TYR A 792 11.96 -20.86 10.98
C TYR A 792 11.10 -20.43 9.82
N ALA A 793 11.48 -19.32 9.17
CA ALA A 793 10.84 -18.82 7.98
C ALA A 793 11.59 -19.30 6.72
N VAL A 794 10.86 -19.79 5.73
CA VAL A 794 11.38 -20.25 4.44
C VAL A 794 10.79 -19.36 3.32
N ASN A 795 11.58 -18.98 2.33
CA ASN A 795 11.04 -18.23 1.20
C ASN A 795 10.58 -19.16 0.06
N GLY A 796 9.55 -18.73 -0.70
CA GLY A 796 8.97 -19.55 -1.75
C GLY A 796 9.91 -19.87 -2.93
N SER A 797 11.02 -19.12 -3.10
CA SER A 797 12.03 -19.46 -4.12
C SER A 797 12.86 -20.67 -3.70
N ALA A 798 13.16 -20.80 -2.40
CA ALA A 798 13.85 -21.99 -1.89
C ALA A 798 12.96 -23.23 -1.93
N THR A 799 11.67 -23.10 -1.60
CA THR A 799 10.69 -24.19 -1.73
C THR A 799 10.55 -24.64 -3.19
N ALA A 800 10.44 -23.69 -4.12
CA ALA A 800 10.36 -23.99 -5.55
C ALA A 800 11.64 -24.68 -6.08
N PHE A 801 12.81 -24.23 -5.63
CA PHE A 801 14.09 -24.86 -5.98
C PHE A 801 14.17 -26.29 -5.43
N ALA A 802 13.82 -26.49 -4.17
CA ALA A 802 13.84 -27.80 -3.53
C ALA A 802 12.88 -28.80 -4.20
N ARG A 803 11.67 -28.38 -4.61
CA ARG A 803 10.74 -29.24 -5.37
C ARG A 803 11.35 -29.76 -6.67
N LYS A 804 12.03 -28.87 -7.40
CA LYS A 804 12.72 -29.25 -8.65
C LYS A 804 13.93 -30.13 -8.37
N ALA A 805 14.73 -29.79 -7.37
CA ALA A 805 15.92 -30.56 -6.98
C ALA A 805 15.61 -31.99 -6.55
N TRP A 806 14.49 -32.18 -5.88
CA TRP A 806 14.05 -33.47 -5.36
C TRP A 806 13.11 -34.26 -6.30
N GLY A 807 12.82 -33.73 -7.50
CA GLY A 807 11.96 -34.44 -8.47
C GLY A 807 10.46 -34.50 -8.09
N ILE A 808 10.04 -33.64 -7.15
CA ILE A 808 8.63 -33.55 -6.71
C ILE A 808 7.78 -32.79 -7.74
N GLN A 809 8.40 -32.00 -8.61
CA GLN A 809 7.76 -31.28 -9.70
C GLN A 809 8.44 -31.65 -11.03
N SER A 810 7.68 -32.24 -11.97
CA SER A 810 8.19 -32.67 -13.29
C SER A 810 8.25 -31.52 -14.30
N ASP A 811 7.32 -30.56 -14.22
CA ASP A 811 7.18 -29.47 -15.17
C ASP A 811 7.57 -28.11 -14.59
N ASP A 812 7.92 -27.15 -15.46
CA ASP A 812 8.23 -25.77 -15.04
C ASP A 812 7.00 -25.03 -14.51
N VAL A 813 5.81 -25.51 -14.78
CA VAL A 813 4.53 -24.93 -14.36
C VAL A 813 3.96 -25.70 -13.16
N LYS A 814 3.71 -25.00 -12.05
CA LYS A 814 3.02 -25.54 -10.88
C LYS A 814 1.55 -25.77 -11.24
N ASP A 815 1.08 -27.02 -11.16
CA ASP A 815 -0.35 -27.30 -11.23
C ASP A 815 -1.07 -26.66 -10.04
N ARG A 816 -2.04 -25.83 -10.35
CA ARG A 816 -2.88 -25.10 -9.37
C ARG A 816 -4.36 -25.42 -9.49
N SER A 817 -4.70 -26.47 -10.23
CA SER A 817 -6.08 -26.90 -10.41
C SER A 817 -6.69 -27.41 -9.09
N GLU A 818 -5.86 -28.00 -8.23
CA GLU A 818 -6.26 -28.57 -6.96
C GLU A 818 -5.53 -27.93 -5.77
N HIS A 819 -6.17 -27.95 -4.59
CA HIS A 819 -5.56 -27.42 -3.37
C HIS A 819 -4.49 -28.35 -2.76
N THR A 820 -4.36 -29.60 -3.22
CA THR A 820 -3.36 -30.57 -2.76
C THR A 820 -1.92 -30.09 -2.88
N HIS A 821 -1.64 -29.21 -3.86
CA HIS A 821 -0.32 -28.61 -4.03
C HIS A 821 0.18 -27.82 -2.80
N HIS A 822 -0.72 -27.32 -1.94
CA HIS A 822 -0.33 -26.65 -0.69
C HIS A 822 0.18 -27.65 0.35
N ALA A 823 -0.34 -28.89 0.37
CA ALA A 823 0.19 -29.94 1.23
C ALA A 823 1.57 -30.42 0.73
N LYS A 824 1.76 -30.54 -0.61
CA LYS A 824 3.08 -30.80 -1.20
C LYS A 824 4.11 -29.78 -0.76
N ASP A 825 3.76 -28.49 -0.86
CA ASP A 825 4.64 -27.40 -0.43
C ASP A 825 4.95 -27.49 1.06
N ALA A 826 3.96 -27.79 1.91
CA ALA A 826 4.16 -27.95 3.34
C ALA A 826 5.11 -29.12 3.68
N MET A 827 5.05 -30.25 2.96
CA MET A 827 5.98 -31.38 3.11
C MET A 827 7.41 -30.97 2.75
N VAL A 828 7.59 -30.26 1.63
CA VAL A 828 8.89 -29.72 1.19
C VAL A 828 9.44 -28.73 2.21
N ILE A 829 8.60 -27.80 2.72
CA ILE A 829 8.96 -26.84 3.74
C ILE A 829 9.41 -27.52 5.02
N ALA A 830 8.70 -28.59 5.44
CA ALA A 830 9.07 -29.35 6.62
C ALA A 830 10.43 -30.04 6.48
N ALA A 831 10.83 -30.44 5.27
CA ALA A 831 12.13 -31.06 5.00
C ALA A 831 13.28 -30.04 4.79
N LEU A 832 12.98 -28.74 4.63
CA LEU A 832 13.98 -27.68 4.43
C LEU A 832 14.63 -27.26 5.75
N THR A 833 15.69 -27.98 6.16
CA THR A 833 16.48 -27.58 7.33
C THR A 833 17.21 -26.23 7.11
N PRO A 834 17.60 -25.49 8.18
CA PRO A 834 18.37 -24.25 8.03
C PRO A 834 19.63 -24.39 7.19
N ALA A 835 20.34 -25.54 7.30
CA ALA A 835 21.53 -25.81 6.48
C ALA A 835 21.20 -25.92 4.98
N ARG A 836 20.15 -26.69 4.64
CA ARG A 836 19.67 -26.82 3.24
C ARG A 836 19.16 -25.48 2.70
N PHE A 837 18.43 -24.76 3.50
CA PHE A 837 17.96 -23.42 3.13
C PHE A 837 19.12 -22.47 2.83
N THR A 838 20.17 -22.47 3.68
CA THR A 838 21.36 -21.63 3.48
C THR A 838 22.10 -22.05 2.21
N ALA A 839 22.29 -23.35 1.96
CA ALA A 839 22.92 -23.87 0.75
C ALA A 839 22.20 -23.41 -0.52
N ILE A 840 20.86 -23.52 -0.54
CA ILE A 840 20.02 -23.04 -1.66
C ILE A 840 20.16 -21.52 -1.83
N CYS A 841 20.08 -20.75 -0.74
CA CYS A 841 20.19 -19.30 -0.80
C CYS A 841 21.56 -18.83 -1.29
N THR A 842 22.63 -19.51 -0.89
CA THR A 842 23.99 -19.24 -1.37
C THR A 842 24.10 -19.56 -2.86
N ALA A 843 23.61 -20.72 -3.27
CA ALA A 843 23.62 -21.13 -4.67
C ALA A 843 22.76 -20.19 -5.57
N LEU A 844 21.64 -19.67 -5.05
CA LEU A 844 20.82 -18.68 -5.77
C LEU A 844 21.47 -17.28 -5.84
N LYS A 845 22.44 -16.97 -4.96
CA LYS A 845 23.21 -15.72 -5.00
C LYS A 845 24.46 -15.81 -5.88
N ASP A 846 25.10 -16.96 -5.92
CA ASP A 846 26.31 -17.19 -6.69
C ASP A 846 25.99 -17.55 -8.16
N ASP A 847 25.36 -16.61 -8.88
CA ASP A 847 24.93 -16.78 -10.28
C ASP A 847 26.06 -17.16 -11.28
N GLY A 848 27.32 -16.99 -10.89
CA GLY A 848 28.48 -17.29 -11.75
C GLY A 848 28.79 -18.77 -11.93
N GLY A 849 28.27 -19.67 -11.10
CA GLY A 849 28.62 -21.11 -11.11
C GLY A 849 27.46 -22.06 -11.34
N MET A 850 26.20 -21.63 -11.24
CA MET A 850 25.04 -22.52 -11.29
C MET A 850 24.66 -23.04 -12.67
N SER A 851 25.17 -22.47 -13.75
CA SER A 851 24.85 -22.96 -15.10
C SER A 851 25.38 -24.37 -15.39
N PHE A 852 26.23 -24.91 -14.52
CA PHE A 852 26.85 -26.22 -14.69
C PHE A 852 26.51 -27.23 -13.56
N ARG A 853 25.82 -26.83 -12.49
CA ARG A 853 25.41 -27.76 -11.43
C ARG A 853 23.94 -28.09 -11.56
N ARG A 854 23.61 -29.38 -11.53
CA ARG A 854 22.21 -29.80 -11.46
C ARG A 854 21.62 -29.38 -10.12
N PRO A 855 20.34 -28.99 -10.03
CA PRO A 855 19.70 -28.61 -8.77
C PRO A 855 19.87 -29.67 -7.65
N CYS A 856 19.87 -30.96 -8.00
CA CYS A 856 20.11 -32.05 -7.07
C CYS A 856 21.53 -32.12 -6.49
N ASP A 857 22.54 -31.56 -7.18
CA ASP A 857 23.91 -31.50 -6.68
C ASP A 857 24.07 -30.42 -5.61
N VAL A 858 23.23 -29.38 -5.68
CA VAL A 858 23.20 -28.27 -4.71
C VAL A 858 22.38 -28.63 -3.47
N CYS A 859 21.28 -29.31 -3.70
CA CYS A 859 20.35 -29.70 -2.64
C CYS A 859 19.88 -31.13 -2.90
N PRO A 860 20.66 -32.13 -2.45
CA PRO A 860 20.27 -33.54 -2.60
C PRO A 860 18.97 -33.85 -1.85
N GLU A 861 18.31 -34.91 -2.23
CA GLU A 861 17.06 -35.38 -1.61
C GLU A 861 17.25 -35.50 -0.09
N PRO A 862 16.29 -34.99 0.70
CA PRO A 862 16.49 -34.82 2.15
C PRO A 862 16.53 -36.15 2.91
N TYR A 863 15.81 -37.14 2.41
CA TYR A 863 15.71 -38.48 2.96
C TYR A 863 15.58 -39.49 1.81
N PRO A 864 15.97 -40.75 1.99
CA PRO A 864 15.78 -41.79 0.99
C PRO A 864 14.30 -41.88 0.53
N HIS A 865 14.07 -41.88 -0.79
CA HIS A 865 12.74 -41.97 -1.40
C HIS A 865 11.74 -40.90 -0.94
N PHE A 866 12.22 -39.72 -0.55
CA PHE A 866 11.35 -38.65 -0.05
C PHE A 866 10.35 -38.16 -1.10
N ALA A 867 10.78 -38.07 -2.35
CA ALA A 867 9.89 -37.68 -3.46
C ALA A 867 8.72 -38.66 -3.62
N GLU A 868 9.01 -39.96 -3.58
CA GLU A 868 7.98 -41.03 -3.66
C GLU A 868 6.99 -40.91 -2.48
N LYS A 869 7.50 -40.73 -1.27
CA LYS A 869 6.66 -40.51 -0.07
C LYS A 869 5.72 -39.29 -0.22
N VAL A 870 6.22 -38.20 -0.81
CA VAL A 870 5.40 -36.99 -1.06
C VAL A 870 4.33 -37.26 -2.12
N TRP A 871 4.66 -37.97 -3.19
CA TRP A 871 3.71 -38.35 -4.24
C TRP A 871 2.59 -39.24 -3.68
N MET A 872 2.94 -40.35 -3.00
CA MET A 872 1.98 -41.25 -2.37
C MET A 872 1.06 -40.51 -1.38
N ALA A 873 1.63 -39.65 -0.52
CA ALA A 873 0.88 -38.87 0.43
C ALA A 873 -0.12 -37.89 -0.21
N THR A 874 0.21 -37.38 -1.40
CA THR A 874 -0.65 -36.46 -2.15
C THR A 874 -1.78 -37.19 -2.87
N GLU A 875 -1.49 -38.36 -3.48
CA GLU A 875 -2.51 -39.22 -4.11
C GLU A 875 -3.55 -39.69 -3.09
N GLU A 876 -3.10 -40.09 -1.90
CA GLU A 876 -4.01 -40.46 -0.79
C GLU A 876 -4.95 -39.28 -0.42
N MET A 877 -4.49 -38.04 -0.45
CA MET A 877 -5.34 -36.87 -0.18
C MET A 877 -6.34 -36.63 -1.31
N ALA A 878 -5.95 -36.79 -2.59
CA ALA A 878 -6.82 -36.61 -3.73
C ALA A 878 -7.95 -37.65 -3.76
N LEU A 879 -7.69 -38.88 -3.32
CA LEU A 879 -8.70 -39.93 -3.21
C LEU A 879 -9.70 -39.70 -2.07
N ARG A 880 -9.35 -38.89 -1.04
CA ARG A 880 -10.22 -38.61 0.09
C ARG A 880 -11.01 -37.30 -0.06
N ALA A 881 -10.65 -36.43 -1.04
CA ALA A 881 -11.32 -35.16 -1.33
C ALA A 881 -12.50 -35.37 -2.29
#